data_847239ddde7b7e1824cb96b1654ba403
#
_entry.id   847239ddde7b7e1824cb96b1654ba403
#
_cell.length_a   1.000
_cell.length_b   1.000
_cell.length_c   1.000
_cell.angle_alpha   90.00
_cell.angle_beta   90.00
_cell.angle_gamma   90.00
#
_symmetry.space_group_name_H-M   'P 1'
#
loop_
_entity.id
_entity.type
_entity.pdbx_description
1 polymer ?
#
loop_
_entity_poly.entity_id
_entity_poly.type
_entity_poly.pdbx_seq_one_letter_code
_entity_poly.pdbx_strand_id
1 'polypeptide(L)'
;MVNIVYKGNNFIYQDCIKYDLKQFFNDPQVDSFIDIINVKQNNLKGINVRLPHNFITVICGVSGSGKSSLAYEVIYSEGQRRYLEAISNYAKQFLNKLEKPNVDKIEGLRPTISIDQRIKNLNPRSTVGTITEIYDYLRLIYASVGIPFCPFCNIVISKLEPHEILDQIFQNFKNQKISILSPVIRYKKGDHKITLSKIKKMGFTKVIVNDIKFDIDDEIELNKFEKHNIDVVIDNLVVEEKNRSRLLNSISLAMDTTLKLSIDKQKQKLVKIFIKDLEKFLLYSGSFSCYNCGFSYPEISWRLFSFNTPLGACEKCKGLGSIIDFNLNKIIDYNLSIKDGAIKIFPKNNYSWYKLSYWWEKIRSFCYANDIDINKPLKDIDPNKIEKLIYGDSEAFEGIRAFVNELYFNYDFDLSNLVFERKCQECNGYRLNKIALSVKLKTTDNSYYSIGELASKQICEIKEILNSLDLDDNKKQIVGNLLEEVFKRLGFIIELDLGYLDLYRTASNLSAGEAQRIKLASQLGAQLSGIIYVLDEPTIGLHPYNVEKVIKSILKLRDLNNTIILVEHDKQVIKNADFLVELGYEGGDNGGYLIFSDFLNKYFQLFNTFNIDFIEYIYQNEKNRRIENIDIQKNKNLNNL
;
A
#
# COMPACT_ATOMS: atom_id res chain seq x y z
N MET A 1 -17.14 27.61 -44.17
CA MET A 1 -18.30 26.83 -44.58
C MET A 1 -17.83 25.43 -44.96
N VAL A 2 -18.28 24.42 -44.25
CA VAL A 2 -18.00 23.03 -44.61
C VAL A 2 -18.95 22.65 -45.73
N ASN A 3 -18.43 22.40 -46.92
CA ASN A 3 -19.28 21.84 -47.98
C ASN A 3 -19.40 20.34 -47.80
N ILE A 4 -20.52 19.90 -47.20
CA ILE A 4 -20.87 18.48 -47.12
C ILE A 4 -21.57 18.12 -48.43
N VAL A 5 -20.95 17.30 -49.26
CA VAL A 5 -21.55 16.81 -50.50
C VAL A 5 -22.16 15.44 -50.23
N TYR A 6 -23.47 15.34 -50.44
CA TYR A 6 -24.25 14.10 -50.36
C TYR A 6 -24.08 13.29 -51.63
N LYS A 7 -23.53 12.09 -51.57
CA LYS A 7 -23.45 11.18 -52.73
C LYS A 7 -23.86 9.77 -52.29
N GLY A 8 -25.14 9.47 -52.50
CA GLY A 8 -25.76 8.23 -52.05
C GLY A 8 -25.86 8.17 -50.52
N ASN A 9 -25.87 6.98 -49.91
CA ASN A 9 -25.95 6.81 -48.47
C ASN A 9 -24.60 7.09 -47.73
N ASN A 10 -23.58 7.66 -48.39
CA ASN A 10 -22.30 7.97 -47.83
C ASN A 10 -22.00 9.47 -47.84
N PHE A 11 -21.51 10.00 -46.71
CA PHE A 11 -21.01 11.37 -46.64
C PHE A 11 -19.55 11.39 -47.10
N ILE A 12 -19.27 12.21 -48.13
CA ILE A 12 -17.91 12.45 -48.62
C ILE A 12 -17.53 13.88 -48.22
N TYR A 13 -16.53 14.03 -47.42
CA TYR A 13 -15.93 15.32 -47.09
C TYR A 13 -15.04 15.74 -48.28
N GLN A 14 -15.44 16.72 -49.07
CA GLN A 14 -14.59 17.37 -50.03
C GLN A 14 -14.10 18.69 -49.46
N ASP A 15 -12.77 18.83 -49.43
CA ASP A 15 -11.97 19.96 -49.02
C ASP A 15 -11.68 20.08 -47.49
N CYS A 16 -10.43 19.82 -47.19
CA CYS A 16 -9.82 20.22 -45.92
C CYS A 16 -9.90 21.74 -45.78
N ILE A 17 -10.76 22.24 -44.88
CA ILE A 17 -10.81 23.66 -44.57
C ILE A 17 -9.51 24.00 -43.86
N LYS A 18 -8.70 24.86 -44.47
CA LYS A 18 -7.65 25.59 -43.75
C LYS A 18 -8.37 26.53 -42.78
N TYR A 19 -8.56 26.06 -41.55
CA TYR A 19 -9.09 26.90 -40.48
C TYR A 19 -8.07 28.00 -40.19
N ASP A 20 -8.46 29.25 -40.44
CA ASP A 20 -7.73 30.40 -39.91
C ASP A 20 -8.05 30.50 -38.42
N LEU A 21 -7.15 29.99 -37.58
CA LEU A 21 -7.28 29.90 -36.13
C LEU A 21 -7.63 31.25 -35.47
N LYS A 22 -7.44 32.39 -36.14
CA LYS A 22 -7.72 33.71 -35.60
C LYS A 22 -9.20 34.08 -35.48
N GLN A 23 -10.09 33.43 -36.21
CA GLN A 23 -11.53 33.74 -36.17
C GLN A 23 -12.33 33.04 -35.06
N PHE A 24 -11.80 32.01 -34.44
CA PHE A 24 -12.54 31.15 -33.50
C PHE A 24 -12.31 31.46 -32.02
N PHE A 25 -11.47 32.43 -31.65
CA PHE A 25 -10.87 32.51 -30.31
C PHE A 25 -11.21 33.76 -29.48
N ASN A 26 -12.40 34.31 -29.65
CA ASN A 26 -12.93 35.33 -28.74
C ASN A 26 -14.17 34.80 -28.00
N ASP A 27 -14.03 33.67 -27.28
CA ASP A 27 -15.04 33.28 -26.31
C ASP A 27 -14.68 33.91 -24.95
N PRO A 28 -15.51 34.84 -24.42
CA PRO A 28 -15.19 35.60 -23.20
C PRO A 28 -15.18 34.74 -21.93
N GLN A 29 -15.45 33.43 -22.04
CA GLN A 29 -15.47 32.49 -20.91
C GLN A 29 -14.13 31.76 -20.69
N VAL A 30 -13.13 31.92 -21.56
CA VAL A 30 -11.87 31.15 -21.49
C VAL A 30 -10.69 32.06 -21.29
N ASP A 31 -10.11 31.99 -20.08
CA ASP A 31 -8.96 32.83 -19.68
C ASP A 31 -7.61 32.35 -20.25
N SER A 32 -7.48 31.05 -20.58
CA SER A 32 -6.19 30.48 -21.04
C SER A 32 -6.38 29.16 -21.80
N PHE A 33 -5.38 28.86 -22.66
CA PHE A 33 -5.40 27.71 -23.56
C PHE A 33 -4.07 26.93 -23.54
N ILE A 34 -4.15 25.68 -24.01
CA ILE A 34 -3.00 24.86 -24.40
C ILE A 34 -2.92 24.94 -25.92
N ASP A 35 -1.85 25.56 -26.46
CA ASP A 35 -1.62 25.67 -27.90
C ASP A 35 -0.60 24.64 -28.35
N ILE A 36 -1.00 23.77 -29.29
CA ILE A 36 -0.18 22.68 -29.82
C ILE A 36 -0.12 22.83 -31.34
N ILE A 37 1.09 23.04 -31.87
CA ILE A 37 1.30 23.44 -33.27
C ILE A 37 2.11 22.38 -34.02
N ASN A 38 1.61 21.97 -35.18
CA ASN A 38 2.22 21.05 -36.13
C ASN A 38 2.64 19.71 -35.52
N VAL A 39 1.68 18.99 -34.96
CA VAL A 39 1.90 17.68 -34.34
C VAL A 39 2.07 16.61 -35.40
N LYS A 40 3.24 15.94 -35.40
CA LYS A 40 3.58 14.85 -36.30
C LYS A 40 3.94 13.56 -35.57
N GLN A 41 3.46 13.39 -34.34
CA GLN A 41 3.69 12.21 -33.55
C GLN A 41 2.93 11.01 -34.13
N ASN A 42 3.62 9.88 -34.38
CA ASN A 42 3.09 8.67 -34.98
C ASN A 42 2.35 8.95 -36.30
N ASN A 43 1.04 8.68 -36.36
CA ASN A 43 0.23 8.88 -37.56
C ASN A 43 -0.39 10.29 -37.67
N LEU A 44 -0.16 11.19 -36.73
CA LEU A 44 -0.71 12.56 -36.80
C LEU A 44 -0.09 13.36 -37.91
N LYS A 45 -0.92 14.07 -38.70
CA LYS A 45 -0.57 14.70 -40.01
C LYS A 45 -0.32 16.21 -39.88
N GLY A 46 0.51 16.64 -38.93
CA GLY A 46 0.84 18.05 -38.75
C GLY A 46 -0.35 18.88 -38.27
N ILE A 47 -1.13 18.35 -37.35
CA ILE A 47 -2.34 19.00 -36.85
C ILE A 47 -2.01 20.13 -35.87
N ASN A 48 -2.87 21.15 -35.87
CA ASN A 48 -2.85 22.24 -34.88
C ASN A 48 -4.07 22.11 -33.98
N VAL A 49 -3.88 22.07 -32.67
CA VAL A 49 -4.97 21.89 -31.69
C VAL A 49 -4.82 22.93 -30.59
N ARG A 50 -5.92 23.57 -30.23
CA ARG A 50 -6.02 24.49 -29.11
C ARG A 50 -7.06 24.01 -28.12
N LEU A 51 -6.67 23.79 -26.85
CA LEU A 51 -7.52 23.21 -25.82
C LEU A 51 -7.73 24.22 -24.68
N PRO A 52 -8.98 24.43 -24.22
CA PRO A 52 -9.25 25.35 -23.13
C PRO A 52 -8.83 24.75 -21.78
N HIS A 53 -8.28 25.58 -20.88
CA HIS A 53 -8.03 25.21 -19.52
C HIS A 53 -9.31 25.19 -18.68
N ASN A 54 -9.33 24.36 -17.64
CA ASN A 54 -10.42 24.24 -16.65
C ASN A 54 -11.74 23.71 -17.24
N PHE A 55 -11.68 23.03 -18.37
CA PHE A 55 -12.81 22.40 -19.04
C PHE A 55 -12.54 20.89 -19.25
N ILE A 56 -13.60 20.16 -19.54
CA ILE A 56 -13.53 18.76 -19.97
C ILE A 56 -13.43 18.71 -21.49
N THR A 57 -12.28 18.31 -22.01
CA THR A 57 -12.07 18.04 -23.43
C THR A 57 -12.13 16.56 -23.70
N VAL A 58 -13.01 16.14 -24.61
CA VAL A 58 -13.04 14.75 -25.10
C VAL A 58 -12.34 14.68 -26.45
N ILE A 59 -11.39 13.77 -26.59
CA ILE A 59 -10.74 13.40 -27.86
C ILE A 59 -11.40 12.11 -28.34
N CYS A 60 -12.16 12.21 -29.42
CA CYS A 60 -12.88 11.08 -30.03
C CYS A 60 -12.39 10.81 -31.46
N GLY A 61 -12.90 9.75 -32.08
CA GLY A 61 -12.57 9.33 -33.44
C GLY A 61 -12.37 7.83 -33.55
N VAL A 62 -12.22 7.30 -34.74
CA VAL A 62 -12.07 5.86 -35.00
C VAL A 62 -10.80 5.26 -34.33
N SER A 63 -10.80 3.95 -34.12
CA SER A 63 -9.61 3.27 -33.57
C SER A 63 -8.43 3.46 -34.52
N GLY A 64 -7.24 3.82 -33.95
CA GLY A 64 -6.04 4.11 -34.72
C GLY A 64 -5.99 5.50 -35.37
N SER A 65 -6.91 6.43 -35.08
CA SER A 65 -6.90 7.80 -35.62
C SER A 65 -5.90 8.76 -34.94
N GLY A 66 -5.14 8.30 -33.94
CA GLY A 66 -4.12 9.11 -33.27
C GLY A 66 -4.55 9.74 -31.94
N LYS A 67 -5.72 9.37 -31.39
CA LYS A 67 -6.24 9.90 -30.10
C LYS A 67 -5.26 9.74 -28.95
N SER A 68 -4.79 8.52 -28.72
CA SER A 68 -3.83 8.23 -27.64
C SER A 68 -2.48 8.87 -27.92
N SER A 69 -2.08 9.02 -29.19
CA SER A 69 -0.84 9.74 -29.54
C SER A 69 -0.93 11.22 -29.15
N LEU A 70 -2.05 11.89 -29.42
CA LEU A 70 -2.25 13.28 -29.01
C LEU A 70 -2.31 13.42 -27.49
N ALA A 71 -3.14 12.60 -26.81
CA ALA A 71 -3.39 12.72 -25.39
C ALA A 71 -2.18 12.33 -24.54
N TYR A 72 -1.58 11.16 -24.82
CA TYR A 72 -0.53 10.57 -23.97
C TYR A 72 0.89 10.88 -24.45
N GLU A 73 1.16 10.70 -25.74
CA GLU A 73 2.53 10.84 -26.22
C GLU A 73 2.91 12.32 -26.44
N VAL A 74 1.93 13.18 -26.72
CA VAL A 74 2.17 14.62 -26.87
C VAL A 74 1.88 15.38 -25.58
N ILE A 75 0.62 15.43 -25.13
CA ILE A 75 0.22 16.31 -24.02
C ILE A 75 0.76 15.81 -22.68
N TYR A 76 0.49 14.54 -22.34
CA TYR A 76 0.90 13.99 -21.05
C TYR A 76 2.44 13.89 -20.96
N SER A 77 3.08 13.32 -21.95
CA SER A 77 4.53 13.09 -21.95
C SER A 77 5.32 14.39 -21.82
N GLU A 78 4.96 15.43 -22.61
CA GLU A 78 5.62 16.72 -22.55
C GLU A 78 5.31 17.48 -21.25
N GLY A 79 4.07 17.41 -20.75
CA GLY A 79 3.70 18.03 -19.47
C GLY A 79 4.45 17.41 -18.29
N GLN A 80 4.58 16.08 -18.28
CA GLN A 80 5.37 15.36 -17.28
C GLN A 80 6.86 15.69 -17.40
N ARG A 81 7.39 15.74 -18.62
CA ARG A 81 8.79 16.09 -18.87
C ARG A 81 9.14 17.48 -18.32
N ARG A 82 8.33 18.50 -18.63
CA ARG A 82 8.53 19.87 -18.13
C ARG A 82 8.43 19.96 -16.62
N TYR A 83 7.46 19.25 -16.03
CA TYR A 83 7.29 19.21 -14.58
C TYR A 83 8.52 18.61 -13.88
N LEU A 84 9.04 17.48 -14.38
CA LEU A 84 10.24 16.84 -13.84
C LEU A 84 11.49 17.71 -14.02
N GLU A 85 11.62 18.43 -15.14
CA GLU A 85 12.72 19.40 -15.35
C GLU A 85 12.71 20.53 -14.32
N ALA A 86 11.53 20.94 -13.85
CA ALA A 86 11.39 22.04 -12.89
C ALA A 86 11.70 21.62 -11.44
N ILE A 87 11.53 20.33 -11.08
CA ILE A 87 11.59 19.89 -9.67
C ILE A 87 13.03 19.67 -9.19
N SER A 88 13.89 18.98 -9.90
CA SER A 88 15.26 18.73 -9.43
C SER A 88 16.27 18.31 -10.49
N ASN A 89 17.55 18.63 -10.24
CA ASN A 89 18.67 18.15 -11.06
C ASN A 89 18.83 16.61 -11.00
N TYR A 90 18.37 15.95 -9.95
CA TYR A 90 18.36 14.48 -9.84
C TYR A 90 17.32 13.85 -10.77
N ALA A 91 16.13 14.47 -10.90
CA ALA A 91 15.11 14.04 -11.85
C ALA A 91 15.58 14.10 -13.31
N LYS A 92 16.52 15.00 -13.64
CA LYS A 92 17.10 15.10 -15.00
C LYS A 92 17.82 13.83 -15.45
N GLN A 93 18.34 13.01 -14.55
CA GLN A 93 18.94 11.71 -14.89
C GLN A 93 17.91 10.69 -15.42
N PHE A 94 16.65 10.84 -15.05
CA PHE A 94 15.55 10.01 -15.54
C PHE A 94 14.90 10.58 -16.83
N LEU A 95 15.08 11.87 -17.11
CA LEU A 95 14.53 12.55 -18.28
C LEU A 95 15.12 12.06 -19.60
N ASN A 96 16.35 11.55 -19.60
CA ASN A 96 16.98 10.95 -20.79
C ASN A 96 16.22 9.73 -21.34
N LYS A 97 15.19 9.23 -20.63
CA LYS A 97 14.29 8.15 -21.06
C LYS A 97 12.97 8.64 -21.62
N LEU A 98 12.65 9.95 -21.49
CA LEU A 98 11.43 10.55 -22.03
C LEU A 98 11.79 11.25 -23.33
N GLU A 99 11.39 10.65 -24.45
CA GLU A 99 11.56 11.25 -25.77
C GLU A 99 10.68 12.49 -25.90
N LYS A 100 11.22 13.54 -26.53
CA LYS A 100 10.42 14.72 -26.87
C LYS A 100 9.42 14.34 -27.97
N PRO A 101 8.14 14.72 -27.82
CA PRO A 101 7.17 14.48 -28.87
C PRO A 101 7.55 15.24 -30.15
N ASN A 102 7.17 14.67 -31.29
CA ASN A 102 7.38 15.27 -32.59
C ASN A 102 6.32 16.36 -32.84
N VAL A 103 6.64 17.58 -32.40
CA VAL A 103 5.77 18.76 -32.45
C VAL A 103 6.62 20.01 -32.54
N ASP A 104 6.18 21.02 -33.33
CA ASP A 104 6.95 22.24 -33.49
C ASP A 104 6.89 23.10 -32.20
N LYS A 105 5.69 23.23 -31.58
CA LYS A 105 5.52 24.08 -30.40
C LYS A 105 4.38 23.60 -29.54
N ILE A 106 4.56 23.67 -28.20
CA ILE A 106 3.49 23.50 -27.20
C ILE A 106 3.62 24.63 -26.18
N GLU A 107 2.54 25.40 -25.99
CA GLU A 107 2.43 26.48 -24.99
C GLU A 107 1.28 26.20 -24.03
N GLY A 108 1.30 26.81 -22.84
CA GLY A 108 0.23 26.70 -21.85
C GLY A 108 0.16 25.37 -21.11
N LEU A 109 1.11 24.44 -21.26
CA LEU A 109 1.08 23.20 -20.48
C LEU A 109 1.31 23.44 -19.00
N ARG A 110 0.40 22.89 -18.19
CA ARG A 110 0.51 22.77 -16.73
C ARG A 110 1.02 21.38 -16.34
N PRO A 111 1.35 21.13 -15.05
CA PRO A 111 1.67 19.78 -14.59
C PRO A 111 0.59 18.78 -15.01
N THR A 112 1.00 17.61 -15.52
CA THR A 112 0.09 16.63 -16.12
C THR A 112 0.16 15.32 -15.37
N ILE A 113 -1.00 14.72 -15.10
CA ILE A 113 -1.17 13.41 -14.44
C ILE A 113 -1.99 12.50 -15.34
N SER A 114 -1.52 11.27 -15.58
CA SER A 114 -2.30 10.27 -16.30
C SER A 114 -3.05 9.32 -15.36
N ILE A 115 -4.28 9.02 -15.72
CA ILE A 115 -5.11 8.00 -15.07
C ILE A 115 -5.41 6.93 -16.14
N ASP A 116 -4.40 6.11 -16.40
CA ASP A 116 -4.45 5.03 -17.39
C ASP A 116 -4.86 3.69 -16.76
N GLN A 117 -5.37 2.80 -17.59
CA GLN A 117 -5.80 1.45 -17.20
C GLN A 117 -4.60 0.57 -16.82
N ARG A 118 -3.42 0.84 -17.38
CA ARG A 118 -2.23 0.02 -17.16
C ARG A 118 -1.51 0.42 -15.88
N ILE A 119 -1.37 -0.52 -14.96
CA ILE A 119 -0.48 -0.36 -13.80
C ILE A 119 0.93 -0.73 -14.28
N LYS A 120 1.71 0.27 -14.68
CA LYS A 120 3.07 0.07 -15.24
C LYS A 120 4.08 -0.52 -14.23
N ASN A 121 3.82 -0.40 -12.93
CA ASN A 121 4.70 -0.91 -11.87
C ASN A 121 3.91 -1.81 -10.92
N LEU A 122 4.06 -3.12 -11.09
CA LEU A 122 3.50 -4.16 -10.21
C LEU A 122 4.33 -4.28 -8.92
N ASN A 123 4.40 -3.21 -8.12
CA ASN A 123 5.00 -3.33 -6.80
C ASN A 123 4.03 -4.11 -5.89
N PRO A 124 4.38 -5.32 -5.40
CA PRO A 124 3.49 -6.14 -4.57
C PRO A 124 3.16 -5.47 -3.22
N ARG A 125 3.85 -4.40 -2.86
CA ARG A 125 3.58 -3.58 -1.67
C ARG A 125 2.58 -2.46 -1.93
N SER A 126 2.25 -2.19 -3.19
CA SER A 126 1.23 -1.21 -3.55
C SER A 126 -0.16 -1.81 -3.34
N THR A 127 -0.95 -1.21 -2.46
CA THR A 127 -2.30 -1.66 -2.09
C THR A 127 -3.31 -0.53 -2.29
N VAL A 128 -4.59 -0.85 -2.30
CA VAL A 128 -5.67 0.15 -2.32
C VAL A 128 -5.45 1.20 -1.23
N GLY A 129 -5.15 0.75 0.01
CA GLY A 129 -4.92 1.66 1.12
C GLY A 129 -3.73 2.60 0.96
N THR A 130 -2.64 2.16 0.28
CA THR A 130 -1.47 3.01 0.03
C THR A 130 -1.65 3.92 -1.18
N ILE A 131 -2.34 3.47 -2.23
CA ILE A 131 -2.64 4.29 -3.42
C ILE A 131 -3.57 5.46 -3.06
N THR A 132 -4.54 5.22 -2.17
CA THR A 132 -5.51 6.21 -1.72
C THR A 132 -5.07 7.00 -0.49
N GLU A 133 -3.87 6.73 0.03
CA GLU A 133 -3.28 7.31 1.25
C GLU A 133 -4.09 7.03 2.54
N ILE A 134 -5.22 6.33 2.47
CA ILE A 134 -6.06 6.00 3.63
C ILE A 134 -5.25 5.28 4.70
N TYR A 135 -4.40 4.34 4.30
CA TYR A 135 -3.57 3.57 5.22
C TYR A 135 -2.58 4.44 6.00
N ASP A 136 -2.07 5.51 5.39
CA ASP A 136 -1.15 6.44 6.07
C ASP A 136 -1.87 7.26 7.14
N TYR A 137 -3.10 7.70 6.90
CA TYR A 137 -3.95 8.32 7.93
C TYR A 137 -4.30 7.34 9.05
N LEU A 138 -4.66 6.09 8.74
CA LEU A 138 -4.91 5.07 9.74
C LEU A 138 -3.71 4.84 10.66
N ARG A 139 -2.49 4.82 10.11
CA ARG A 139 -1.26 4.69 10.90
C ARG A 139 -1.11 5.82 11.93
N LEU A 140 -1.45 7.05 11.55
CA LEU A 140 -1.44 8.21 12.44
C LEU A 140 -2.52 8.09 13.52
N ILE A 141 -3.72 7.66 13.18
CA ILE A 141 -4.84 7.44 14.13
C ILE A 141 -4.44 6.38 15.15
N TYR A 142 -3.93 5.21 14.72
CA TYR A 142 -3.48 4.15 15.62
C TYR A 142 -2.32 4.57 16.53
N ALA A 143 -1.40 5.39 16.02
CA ALA A 143 -0.30 5.92 16.83
C ALA A 143 -0.77 6.91 17.89
N SER A 144 -1.85 7.67 17.62
CA SER A 144 -2.33 8.74 18.50
C SER A 144 -3.33 8.27 19.57
N VAL A 145 -4.26 7.39 19.20
CA VAL A 145 -5.38 6.99 20.09
C VAL A 145 -5.53 5.49 20.27
N GLY A 146 -4.67 4.68 19.63
CA GLY A 146 -4.69 3.24 19.76
C GLY A 146 -4.36 2.76 21.18
N ILE A 147 -5.08 1.74 21.64
CA ILE A 147 -4.93 1.12 22.95
C ILE A 147 -3.94 -0.05 22.80
N PRO A 148 -2.76 0.01 23.42
CA PRO A 148 -1.78 -1.08 23.34
C PRO A 148 -2.16 -2.25 24.25
N PHE A 149 -2.15 -3.44 23.68
CA PHE A 149 -2.28 -4.72 24.40
C PHE A 149 -0.92 -5.43 24.43
N CYS A 150 -0.68 -6.22 25.45
CA CYS A 150 0.50 -7.08 25.48
C CYS A 150 0.42 -8.14 24.36
N PRO A 151 1.43 -8.23 23.46
CA PRO A 151 1.42 -9.25 22.39
C PRO A 151 1.42 -10.69 22.89
N PHE A 152 1.84 -10.92 24.15
CA PHE A 152 1.99 -12.25 24.75
C PHE A 152 0.89 -12.58 25.75
N CYS A 153 0.46 -11.60 26.56
CA CYS A 153 -0.53 -11.80 27.63
C CYS A 153 -1.92 -11.34 27.23
N ASN A 154 -2.07 -10.60 26.16
CA ASN A 154 -3.33 -10.00 25.65
C ASN A 154 -4.06 -9.12 26.69
N ILE A 155 -3.34 -8.48 27.60
CA ILE A 155 -3.87 -7.52 28.57
C ILE A 155 -3.56 -6.10 28.11
N VAL A 156 -4.43 -5.15 28.45
CA VAL A 156 -4.22 -3.73 28.16
C VAL A 156 -2.97 -3.23 28.88
N ILE A 157 -2.14 -2.50 28.17
CA ILE A 157 -0.96 -1.84 28.71
C ILE A 157 -1.24 -0.33 28.76
N SER A 158 -1.18 0.24 29.95
CA SER A 158 -1.27 1.67 30.17
C SER A 158 0.07 2.26 30.59
N LYS A 159 0.30 3.49 30.16
CA LYS A 159 1.36 4.33 30.72
C LYS A 159 0.73 5.08 31.89
N LEU A 160 1.29 4.92 33.10
CA LEU A 160 0.79 5.63 34.29
C LEU A 160 1.79 6.71 34.71
N GLU A 161 1.29 7.90 34.90
CA GLU A 161 2.10 8.97 35.51
C GLU A 161 2.17 8.78 37.03
N PRO A 162 3.21 9.29 37.71
CA PRO A 162 3.41 9.06 39.15
C PRO A 162 2.20 9.43 40.02
N HIS A 163 1.43 10.47 39.64
CA HIS A 163 0.23 10.88 40.38
C HIS A 163 -0.93 9.88 40.21
N GLU A 164 -1.09 9.26 39.04
CA GLU A 164 -2.11 8.24 38.79
C GLU A 164 -1.80 6.95 39.57
N ILE A 165 -0.51 6.58 39.67
CA ILE A 165 -0.04 5.45 40.48
C ILE A 165 -0.32 5.75 41.96
N LEU A 166 -0.02 6.97 42.41
CA LEU A 166 -0.31 7.44 43.76
C LEU A 166 -1.79 7.29 44.09
N ASP A 167 -2.69 7.77 43.24
CA ASP A 167 -4.13 7.72 43.47
C ASP A 167 -4.64 6.28 43.52
N GLN A 168 -4.16 5.38 42.66
CA GLN A 168 -4.48 3.95 42.73
C GLN A 168 -4.00 3.31 44.04
N ILE A 169 -2.82 3.68 44.54
CA ILE A 169 -2.30 3.16 45.82
C ILE A 169 -3.15 3.67 46.97
N PHE A 170 -3.54 4.94 46.96
CA PHE A 170 -4.42 5.51 48.00
C PHE A 170 -5.82 4.90 48.02
N GLN A 171 -6.38 4.64 46.85
CA GLN A 171 -7.71 4.02 46.74
C GLN A 171 -7.75 2.56 47.26
N ASN A 172 -6.69 1.78 46.96
CA ASN A 172 -6.72 0.34 47.20
C ASN A 172 -5.99 -0.11 48.49
N PHE A 173 -5.04 0.71 49.01
CA PHE A 173 -4.12 0.26 50.07
C PHE A 173 -3.95 1.28 51.21
N LYS A 174 -5.00 2.07 51.49
CA LYS A 174 -5.00 3.05 52.58
C LYS A 174 -4.65 2.38 53.91
N ASN A 175 -3.80 3.01 54.73
CA ASN A 175 -3.28 2.57 56.04
C ASN A 175 -2.38 1.33 56.00
N GLN A 176 -2.04 0.78 54.85
CA GLN A 176 -1.11 -0.37 54.75
C GLN A 176 0.35 0.04 54.73
N LYS A 177 1.22 -0.83 55.19
CA LYS A 177 2.70 -0.66 55.11
C LYS A 177 3.20 -1.11 53.76
N ILE A 178 3.84 -0.22 53.01
CA ILE A 178 4.40 -0.51 51.68
C ILE A 178 5.87 -0.23 51.60
N SER A 179 6.56 -0.97 50.71
CA SER A 179 7.93 -0.67 50.27
C SER A 179 7.90 -0.27 48.82
N ILE A 180 8.56 0.86 48.48
CA ILE A 180 8.70 1.34 47.11
C ILE A 180 10.07 0.89 46.61
N LEU A 181 10.07 0.14 45.52
CA LEU A 181 11.22 -0.52 44.95
C LEU A 181 11.43 -0.07 43.49
N SER A 182 12.69 0.05 43.08
CA SER A 182 13.10 0.28 41.71
C SER A 182 13.67 -1.02 41.13
N PRO A 183 12.96 -1.73 40.20
CA PRO A 183 13.40 -2.99 39.61
C PRO A 183 14.45 -2.73 38.49
N VAL A 184 15.73 -2.75 38.86
CA VAL A 184 16.84 -2.40 37.97
C VAL A 184 17.28 -3.57 37.07
N ILE A 185 17.28 -4.78 37.62
CA ILE A 185 17.59 -6.02 36.89
C ILE A 185 16.40 -6.97 37.01
N ARG A 186 15.92 -7.46 35.86
CA ARG A 186 14.80 -8.38 35.81
C ARG A 186 15.15 -9.60 34.98
N TYR A 187 15.28 -10.75 35.65
CA TYR A 187 15.49 -12.06 35.06
C TYR A 187 16.65 -12.13 34.05
N LYS A 188 17.82 -11.51 34.40
CA LYS A 188 19.00 -11.46 33.53
C LYS A 188 20.19 -12.19 34.13
N LYS A 189 20.95 -12.88 33.25
CA LYS A 189 22.22 -13.50 33.59
C LYS A 189 23.30 -12.45 33.79
N GLY A 190 24.20 -12.68 34.74
CA GLY A 190 25.36 -11.83 35.00
C GLY A 190 25.66 -11.70 36.48
N ASP A 191 26.89 -11.29 36.81
CA ASP A 191 27.35 -10.99 38.20
C ASP A 191 26.90 -9.60 38.67
N HIS A 192 26.42 -8.77 37.78
CA HIS A 192 25.87 -7.42 37.97
C HIS A 192 26.72 -6.48 38.86
N LYS A 193 28.00 -6.76 39.07
CA LYS A 193 28.92 -5.98 39.92
C LYS A 193 28.96 -4.49 39.56
N ILE A 194 28.96 -4.18 38.24
CA ILE A 194 28.94 -2.79 37.76
C ILE A 194 27.64 -2.07 38.15
N THR A 195 26.50 -2.76 38.09
CA THR A 195 25.22 -2.19 38.46
C THR A 195 25.13 -1.96 39.96
N LEU A 196 25.52 -2.92 40.76
CA LEU A 196 25.61 -2.77 42.23
C LEU A 196 26.50 -1.60 42.63
N SER A 197 27.68 -1.47 42.01
CA SER A 197 28.58 -0.33 42.25
C SER A 197 27.95 1.02 41.87
N LYS A 198 27.18 1.08 40.80
CA LYS A 198 26.43 2.31 40.42
C LYS A 198 25.34 2.64 41.43
N ILE A 199 24.57 1.63 41.93
CA ILE A 199 23.54 1.79 42.96
C ILE A 199 24.19 2.39 44.24
N LYS A 200 25.32 1.86 44.67
CA LYS A 200 26.09 2.38 45.83
C LYS A 200 26.53 3.83 45.62
N LYS A 201 27.05 4.17 44.42
CA LYS A 201 27.48 5.55 44.08
C LYS A 201 26.32 6.55 44.05
N MET A 202 25.09 6.09 43.83
CA MET A 202 23.88 6.92 43.89
C MET A 202 23.35 7.13 45.30
N GLY A 203 24.01 6.56 46.33
CA GLY A 203 23.65 6.73 47.72
C GLY A 203 22.56 5.82 48.28
N PHE A 204 22.16 4.78 47.52
CA PHE A 204 21.19 3.79 48.02
C PHE A 204 21.91 2.78 48.91
N THR A 205 21.27 2.43 50.05
CA THR A 205 21.86 1.57 51.07
C THR A 205 21.35 0.14 51.05
N LYS A 206 20.16 -0.11 50.46
CA LYS A 206 19.50 -1.42 50.54
C LYS A 206 19.01 -1.89 49.16
N VAL A 207 19.27 -3.16 48.87
CA VAL A 207 18.81 -3.84 47.66
C VAL A 207 18.10 -5.15 48.02
N ILE A 208 17.23 -5.59 47.15
CA ILE A 208 16.59 -6.92 47.20
C ILE A 208 17.12 -7.69 46.01
N VAL A 209 17.78 -8.81 46.24
CA VAL A 209 18.32 -9.68 45.20
C VAL A 209 17.66 -11.04 45.33
N ASN A 210 16.94 -11.48 44.26
CA ASN A 210 16.20 -12.74 44.25
C ASN A 210 15.29 -12.89 45.49
N ASP A 211 14.56 -11.81 45.83
CA ASP A 211 13.65 -11.67 46.97
C ASP A 211 14.30 -11.66 48.35
N ILE A 212 15.68 -11.72 48.44
CA ILE A 212 16.43 -11.60 49.68
C ILE A 212 16.97 -10.19 49.83
N LYS A 213 16.81 -9.57 51.00
CA LYS A 213 17.25 -8.20 51.26
C LYS A 213 18.71 -8.20 51.75
N PHE A 214 19.51 -7.33 51.11
CA PHE A 214 20.91 -7.08 51.42
C PHE A 214 21.16 -5.60 51.73
N ASP A 215 22.15 -5.33 52.55
CA ASP A 215 22.79 -4.02 52.59
C ASP A 215 23.74 -3.90 51.39
N ILE A 216 23.83 -2.72 50.77
CA ILE A 216 24.67 -2.55 49.57
C ILE A 216 26.17 -2.64 49.90
N ASP A 217 26.52 -2.48 51.17
CA ASP A 217 27.89 -2.61 51.68
C ASP A 217 28.29 -4.07 51.94
N ASP A 218 27.31 -4.98 51.98
CA ASP A 218 27.57 -6.42 52.07
C ASP A 218 28.23 -6.94 50.80
N GLU A 219 29.01 -8.03 50.92
CA GLU A 219 29.58 -8.71 49.78
C GLU A 219 28.52 -9.56 49.07
N ILE A 220 27.97 -9.04 47.97
CA ILE A 220 26.93 -9.69 47.19
C ILE A 220 27.57 -10.43 46.01
N GLU A 221 27.77 -11.74 46.17
CA GLU A 221 28.26 -12.61 45.09
C GLU A 221 27.10 -13.22 44.30
N LEU A 222 27.10 -12.98 42.98
CA LEU A 222 26.07 -13.49 42.05
C LEU A 222 26.70 -14.39 41.00
N ASN A 223 26.07 -15.54 40.77
CA ASN A 223 26.49 -16.47 39.74
C ASN A 223 26.21 -15.89 38.35
N LYS A 224 27.26 -15.62 37.56
CA LYS A 224 27.12 -15.04 36.20
C LYS A 224 26.34 -15.89 35.20
N PHE A 225 26.13 -17.18 35.47
CA PHE A 225 25.39 -18.09 34.58
C PHE A 225 23.89 -18.21 34.95
N GLU A 226 23.50 -17.71 36.12
CA GLU A 226 22.15 -17.70 36.60
C GLU A 226 21.44 -16.38 36.32
N LYS A 227 20.11 -16.41 36.30
CA LYS A 227 19.29 -15.23 36.11
C LYS A 227 18.92 -14.62 37.45
N HIS A 228 19.14 -13.32 37.57
CA HIS A 228 18.92 -12.57 38.81
C HIS A 228 17.86 -11.48 38.64
N ASN A 229 17.18 -11.15 39.73
CA ASN A 229 16.37 -9.96 39.91
C ASN A 229 17.05 -9.06 40.94
N ILE A 230 17.19 -7.75 40.67
CA ILE A 230 17.74 -6.78 41.60
C ILE A 230 16.79 -5.58 41.65
N ASP A 231 16.20 -5.36 42.83
CA ASP A 231 15.34 -4.23 43.15
C ASP A 231 16.06 -3.32 44.15
N VAL A 232 16.15 -2.01 43.85
CA VAL A 232 16.67 -1.02 44.80
C VAL A 232 15.55 -0.59 45.71
N VAL A 233 15.78 -0.61 47.04
CA VAL A 233 14.79 -0.11 48.01
C VAL A 233 14.88 1.41 48.07
N ILE A 234 13.80 2.07 47.63
CA ILE A 234 13.73 3.53 47.59
C ILE A 234 13.18 4.07 48.92
N ASP A 235 12.04 3.53 49.38
CA ASP A 235 11.41 4.01 50.61
C ASP A 235 10.50 2.92 51.23
N ASN A 236 10.24 3.07 52.56
CA ASN A 236 9.28 2.27 53.29
C ASN A 236 8.40 3.21 54.10
N LEU A 237 7.09 3.16 53.85
CA LEU A 237 6.14 4.06 54.50
C LEU A 237 4.74 3.45 54.63
N VAL A 238 3.88 4.13 55.37
CA VAL A 238 2.46 3.81 55.52
C VAL A 238 1.67 4.71 54.57
N VAL A 239 0.68 4.17 53.87
CA VAL A 239 -0.19 4.91 52.96
C VAL A 239 -1.19 5.76 53.76
N GLU A 240 -0.79 6.95 54.17
CA GLU A 240 -1.57 7.93 54.90
C GLU A 240 -1.49 9.28 54.24
N GLU A 241 -2.49 10.16 54.42
CA GLU A 241 -2.56 11.47 53.79
C GLU A 241 -1.35 12.34 54.11
N LYS A 242 -0.83 12.27 55.33
CA LYS A 242 0.40 12.97 55.74
C LYS A 242 1.64 12.58 54.94
N ASN A 243 1.65 11.38 54.37
CA ASN A 243 2.75 10.85 53.55
C ASN A 243 2.56 11.04 52.06
N ARG A 244 1.48 11.68 51.60
CA ARG A 244 1.09 11.77 50.16
C ARG A 244 2.21 12.34 49.29
N SER A 245 2.79 13.48 49.67
CA SER A 245 3.87 14.13 48.91
C SER A 245 5.14 13.28 48.91
N ARG A 246 5.47 12.65 50.05
CA ARG A 246 6.64 11.76 50.17
C ARG A 246 6.47 10.52 49.26
N LEU A 247 5.28 9.94 49.25
CA LEU A 247 4.95 8.79 48.39
C LEU A 247 5.09 9.13 46.92
N LEU A 248 4.59 10.30 46.47
CA LEU A 248 4.72 10.77 45.09
C LEU A 248 6.20 10.92 44.69
N ASN A 249 7.00 11.56 45.54
CA ASN A 249 8.43 11.75 45.31
C ASN A 249 9.16 10.40 45.23
N SER A 250 8.82 9.46 46.10
CA SER A 250 9.46 8.13 46.14
C SER A 250 9.06 7.28 44.90
N ILE A 251 7.83 7.38 44.42
CA ILE A 251 7.40 6.75 43.17
C ILE A 251 8.19 7.34 41.99
N SER A 252 8.28 8.67 41.89
CA SER A 252 9.03 9.35 40.83
C SER A 252 10.51 8.98 40.85
N LEU A 253 11.13 8.98 42.04
CA LEU A 253 12.51 8.58 42.22
C LEU A 253 12.77 7.11 41.84
N ALA A 254 11.84 6.20 42.18
CA ALA A 254 11.94 4.79 41.79
C ALA A 254 11.94 4.63 40.26
N MET A 255 11.02 5.33 39.56
CA MET A 255 10.90 5.31 38.12
C MET A 255 12.14 5.88 37.42
N ASP A 256 12.67 6.98 37.92
CA ASP A 256 13.89 7.61 37.38
C ASP A 256 15.14 6.75 37.64
N THR A 257 15.20 6.10 38.78
CA THR A 257 16.31 5.17 39.14
C THR A 257 16.31 3.96 38.21
N THR A 258 15.13 3.36 37.93
CA THR A 258 14.99 2.28 36.96
C THR A 258 15.46 2.75 35.57
N LEU A 259 15.03 3.92 35.11
CA LEU A 259 15.40 4.48 33.81
C LEU A 259 16.91 4.68 33.65
N LYS A 260 17.59 5.15 34.73
CA LYS A 260 19.02 5.42 34.72
C LYS A 260 19.89 4.17 34.82
N LEU A 261 19.47 3.18 35.58
CA LEU A 261 20.27 2.00 35.94
C LEU A 261 19.91 0.74 35.13
N SER A 262 18.74 0.70 34.46
CA SER A 262 18.34 -0.45 33.63
C SER A 262 19.38 -0.73 32.54
N ILE A 263 19.81 -1.99 32.44
CA ILE A 263 20.73 -2.49 31.41
C ILE A 263 19.99 -2.75 30.09
N ASP A 264 18.66 -2.70 30.11
CA ASP A 264 17.84 -2.97 28.94
C ASP A 264 18.04 -1.91 27.85
N LYS A 265 18.16 -2.36 26.60
CA LYS A 265 18.19 -1.47 25.42
C LYS A 265 16.95 -0.57 25.35
N GLN A 266 15.84 -1.04 25.89
CA GLN A 266 14.60 -0.28 26.08
C GLN A 266 14.57 0.27 27.50
N LYS A 267 14.93 1.55 27.66
CA LYS A 267 14.89 2.23 28.96
C LYS A 267 13.44 2.33 29.46
N GLN A 268 13.15 1.67 30.58
CA GLN A 268 11.81 1.61 31.18
C GLN A 268 11.75 2.45 32.44
N LYS A 269 10.61 3.14 32.65
CA LYS A 269 10.26 3.80 33.90
C LYS A 269 9.37 2.85 34.71
N LEU A 270 9.94 2.03 35.59
CA LEU A 270 9.21 1.08 36.40
C LEU A 270 9.30 1.42 37.89
N VAL A 271 8.22 1.17 38.62
CA VAL A 271 8.18 1.15 40.09
C VAL A 271 7.48 -0.12 40.55
N LYS A 272 8.10 -0.83 41.51
CA LYS A 272 7.56 -2.03 42.13
C LYS A 272 7.14 -1.69 43.56
N ILE A 273 5.89 -1.95 43.91
CA ILE A 273 5.36 -1.71 45.24
C ILE A 273 5.14 -3.06 45.94
N PHE A 274 5.79 -3.22 47.07
CA PHE A 274 5.56 -4.39 47.94
C PHE A 274 4.63 -4.02 49.08
N ILE A 275 3.51 -4.69 49.17
CA ILE A 275 2.51 -4.50 50.22
C ILE A 275 2.78 -5.54 51.31
N LYS A 276 3.31 -5.10 52.45
CA LYS A 276 3.79 -6.02 53.51
C LYS A 276 2.68 -6.86 54.10
N ASP A 277 1.52 -6.26 54.33
CA ASP A 277 0.40 -6.93 55.02
C ASP A 277 -0.30 -7.99 54.13
N LEU A 278 -0.08 -7.93 52.81
CA LEU A 278 -0.64 -8.87 51.84
C LEU A 278 0.42 -9.78 51.18
N GLU A 279 1.69 -9.57 51.50
CA GLU A 279 2.84 -10.23 50.85
C GLU A 279 2.79 -10.17 49.30
N LYS A 280 2.24 -9.09 48.76
CA LYS A 280 1.96 -8.93 47.34
C LYS A 280 2.86 -7.85 46.70
N PHE A 281 3.38 -8.16 45.54
CA PHE A 281 4.06 -7.20 44.69
C PHE A 281 3.11 -6.66 43.62
N LEU A 282 3.14 -5.35 43.40
CA LEU A 282 2.50 -4.67 42.28
C LEU A 282 3.58 -3.97 41.46
N LEU A 283 3.53 -4.12 40.16
CA LEU A 283 4.46 -3.46 39.24
C LEU A 283 3.69 -2.45 38.39
N TYR A 284 4.10 -1.18 38.47
CA TYR A 284 3.57 -0.09 37.66
C TYR A 284 4.63 0.39 36.67
N SER A 285 4.18 0.91 35.54
CA SER A 285 5.05 1.39 34.48
C SER A 285 4.63 2.79 34.03
N GLY A 286 5.61 3.71 34.00
CA GLY A 286 5.53 5.00 33.33
C GLY A 286 5.89 4.91 31.85
N SER A 287 6.07 3.69 31.33
CA SER A 287 6.25 3.37 29.91
C SER A 287 5.17 2.35 29.53
N PHE A 288 4.91 2.18 28.25
CA PHE A 288 3.99 1.13 27.78
C PHE A 288 4.58 -0.28 28.00
N SER A 289 4.50 -0.78 29.24
CA SER A 289 5.10 -2.06 29.63
C SER A 289 4.09 -2.98 30.30
N CYS A 290 4.14 -4.26 29.93
CA CYS A 290 3.30 -5.29 30.53
C CYS A 290 3.80 -5.64 31.94
N TYR A 291 2.96 -5.51 32.94
CA TYR A 291 3.28 -5.89 34.32
C TYR A 291 3.44 -7.41 34.50
N ASN A 292 2.78 -8.22 33.67
CA ASN A 292 2.78 -9.67 33.81
C ASN A 292 4.08 -10.31 33.24
N CYS A 293 4.42 -10.04 31.96
CA CYS A 293 5.57 -10.68 31.30
C CYS A 293 6.78 -9.75 31.13
N GLY A 294 6.66 -8.46 31.49
CA GLY A 294 7.73 -7.49 31.35
C GLY A 294 7.99 -6.99 29.93
N PHE A 295 7.16 -7.36 28.95
CA PHE A 295 7.25 -6.80 27.61
C PHE A 295 7.06 -5.28 27.65
N SER A 296 7.88 -4.54 26.93
CA SER A 296 7.73 -3.11 26.73
C SER A 296 7.60 -2.79 25.25
N TYR A 297 6.62 -1.94 24.94
CA TYR A 297 6.52 -1.40 23.59
C TYR A 297 7.74 -0.54 23.26
N PRO A 298 8.24 -0.62 22.02
CA PRO A 298 9.04 0.45 21.46
C PRO A 298 8.18 1.72 21.44
N GLU A 299 8.75 2.82 20.98
CA GLU A 299 7.95 4.03 20.74
C GLU A 299 6.77 3.72 19.83
N ILE A 300 5.53 3.98 20.31
CA ILE A 300 4.31 3.80 19.53
C ILE A 300 4.21 5.01 18.59
N SER A 301 4.88 4.93 17.46
CA SER A 301 4.86 5.94 16.41
C SER A 301 4.19 5.37 15.14
N TRP A 302 3.82 6.24 14.20
CA TRP A 302 3.25 5.84 12.91
C TRP A 302 4.13 4.84 12.14
N ARG A 303 5.47 4.79 12.42
CA ARG A 303 6.41 3.84 11.82
C ARG A 303 6.16 2.40 12.25
N LEU A 304 5.63 2.20 13.48
CA LEU A 304 5.30 0.87 14.00
C LEU A 304 4.21 0.18 13.15
N PHE A 305 3.32 0.97 12.55
CA PHE A 305 2.21 0.46 11.72
C PHE A 305 2.53 0.41 10.23
N SER A 306 3.80 0.59 9.83
CA SER A 306 4.22 0.50 8.45
C SER A 306 4.74 -0.89 8.11
N PHE A 307 4.08 -1.57 7.18
CA PHE A 307 4.57 -2.85 6.66
C PHE A 307 5.76 -2.70 5.68
N ASN A 308 6.18 -1.46 5.38
CA ASN A 308 7.36 -1.15 4.55
C ASN A 308 8.61 -0.88 5.38
N THR A 309 8.51 -0.89 6.73
CA THR A 309 9.65 -0.68 7.63
C THR A 309 9.93 -1.94 8.43
N PRO A 310 11.20 -2.25 8.76
CA PRO A 310 11.54 -3.39 9.60
C PRO A 310 10.89 -3.36 10.99
N LEU A 311 10.56 -2.16 11.50
CA LEU A 311 9.93 -1.97 12.81
C LEU A 311 8.52 -2.54 12.86
N GLY A 312 7.73 -2.40 11.78
CA GLY A 312 6.33 -2.81 11.75
C GLY A 312 6.06 -4.05 10.91
N ALA A 313 6.91 -4.35 9.94
CA ALA A 313 6.70 -5.47 9.03
C ALA A 313 6.74 -6.83 9.73
N CYS A 314 5.90 -7.75 9.29
CA CYS A 314 6.00 -9.15 9.67
C CYS A 314 7.35 -9.71 9.25
N GLU A 315 8.07 -10.35 10.17
CA GLU A 315 9.42 -10.87 9.93
C GLU A 315 9.44 -11.98 8.87
N LYS A 316 8.41 -12.81 8.79
CA LYS A 316 8.34 -13.93 7.88
C LYS A 316 8.06 -13.52 6.43
N CYS A 317 7.03 -12.69 6.20
CA CYS A 317 6.68 -12.26 4.84
C CYS A 317 7.28 -10.90 4.47
N LYS A 318 8.09 -10.27 5.32
CA LYS A 318 8.72 -8.96 5.11
C LYS A 318 7.73 -7.87 4.68
N GLY A 319 6.50 -7.95 5.20
CA GLY A 319 5.43 -6.97 4.91
C GLY A 319 4.62 -7.25 3.64
N LEU A 320 4.81 -8.37 2.97
CA LEU A 320 4.05 -8.74 1.76
C LEU A 320 2.64 -9.26 2.08
N GLY A 321 2.42 -9.84 3.27
CA GLY A 321 1.15 -10.47 3.66
C GLY A 321 0.95 -11.86 3.09
N SER A 322 1.65 -12.21 2.03
CA SER A 322 1.68 -13.52 1.39
C SER A 322 3.10 -14.07 1.38
N ILE A 323 3.20 -15.36 1.18
CA ILE A 323 4.46 -16.09 1.00
C ILE A 323 4.30 -16.87 -0.30
N ILE A 324 5.33 -16.81 -1.12
CA ILE A 324 5.41 -17.67 -2.30
C ILE A 324 5.61 -19.10 -1.81
N ASP A 325 4.77 -19.99 -2.24
CA ASP A 325 4.87 -21.41 -2.00
C ASP A 325 4.82 -22.19 -3.31
N PHE A 326 5.29 -23.42 -3.29
CA PHE A 326 5.47 -24.23 -4.47
C PHE A 326 4.44 -25.35 -4.50
N ASN A 327 3.88 -25.59 -5.68
CA ASN A 327 3.03 -26.76 -5.89
C ASN A 327 3.90 -28.02 -6.03
N LEU A 328 4.12 -28.69 -4.89
CA LEU A 328 4.97 -29.89 -4.84
C LEU A 328 4.55 -30.96 -5.83
N ASN A 329 3.25 -31.15 -6.08
CA ASN A 329 2.75 -32.14 -7.04
C ASN A 329 3.12 -31.81 -8.50
N LYS A 330 3.36 -30.53 -8.80
CA LYS A 330 3.88 -30.12 -10.11
C LYS A 330 5.39 -30.24 -10.22
N ILE A 331 6.10 -30.13 -9.09
CA ILE A 331 7.57 -30.17 -9.00
C ILE A 331 8.07 -31.60 -8.87
N ILE A 332 7.36 -32.44 -8.12
CA ILE A 332 7.75 -33.80 -7.78
C ILE A 332 6.79 -34.81 -8.41
N ASP A 333 7.34 -35.81 -9.08
CA ASP A 333 6.62 -36.99 -9.56
C ASP A 333 6.95 -38.21 -8.69
N TYR A 334 6.02 -38.54 -7.80
CA TYR A 334 6.23 -39.65 -6.86
C TYR A 334 6.31 -41.03 -7.52
N ASN A 335 5.89 -41.16 -8.77
CA ASN A 335 5.97 -42.42 -9.51
C ASN A 335 7.34 -42.67 -10.16
N LEU A 336 8.20 -41.66 -10.20
CA LEU A 336 9.54 -41.74 -10.76
C LEU A 336 10.59 -41.80 -9.65
N SER A 337 11.75 -42.35 -9.99
CA SER A 337 12.94 -42.29 -9.14
C SER A 337 13.62 -40.91 -9.29
N ILE A 338 14.44 -40.52 -8.31
CA ILE A 338 15.20 -39.26 -8.37
C ILE A 338 16.09 -39.26 -9.63
N LYS A 339 16.68 -40.39 -9.95
CA LYS A 339 17.54 -40.56 -11.13
C LYS A 339 16.76 -40.46 -12.45
N ASP A 340 15.49 -40.90 -12.48
CA ASP A 340 14.64 -40.90 -13.68
C ASP A 340 13.88 -39.55 -13.83
N GLY A 341 14.15 -38.58 -12.97
CA GLY A 341 13.59 -37.23 -13.07
C GLY A 341 12.34 -36.98 -12.21
N ALA A 342 12.25 -37.63 -11.05
CA ALA A 342 11.19 -37.35 -10.07
C ALA A 342 11.10 -35.87 -9.70
N ILE A 343 12.21 -35.13 -9.73
CA ILE A 343 12.26 -33.71 -9.51
C ILE A 343 12.23 -32.99 -10.87
N LYS A 344 11.04 -32.58 -11.30
CA LYS A 344 10.77 -32.05 -12.67
C LYS A 344 11.52 -30.79 -13.06
N ILE A 345 12.10 -30.07 -12.10
CA ILE A 345 12.88 -28.86 -12.34
C ILE A 345 14.25 -29.17 -12.97
N PHE A 346 14.78 -30.40 -12.75
CA PHE A 346 16.00 -30.81 -13.40
C PHE A 346 15.70 -31.30 -14.84
N PRO A 347 16.28 -30.67 -15.87
CA PRO A 347 16.09 -31.11 -17.24
C PRO A 347 16.68 -32.52 -17.44
N LYS A 348 15.91 -33.39 -18.08
CA LYS A 348 16.26 -34.82 -18.28
C LYS A 348 17.60 -35.06 -18.98
N ASN A 349 18.13 -34.10 -19.74
CA ASN A 349 19.30 -34.29 -20.60
C ASN A 349 20.36 -33.18 -20.60
N ASN A 350 20.32 -32.20 -19.68
CA ASN A 350 21.28 -31.10 -19.71
C ASN A 350 21.78 -30.73 -18.31
N TYR A 351 22.72 -31.54 -17.81
CA TYR A 351 23.42 -31.27 -16.54
C TYR A 351 24.50 -30.18 -16.65
N SER A 352 24.55 -29.43 -17.76
CA SER A 352 25.64 -28.51 -18.06
C SER A 352 25.52 -27.15 -17.36
N TRP A 353 24.50 -26.93 -16.55
CA TRP A 353 24.37 -25.69 -15.77
C TRP A 353 25.12 -25.84 -14.44
N TYR A 354 26.24 -25.19 -14.30
CA TYR A 354 27.13 -25.22 -13.13
C TYR A 354 26.42 -25.16 -11.77
N LYS A 355 25.30 -24.45 -11.68
CA LYS A 355 24.52 -24.29 -10.44
C LYS A 355 23.50 -25.41 -10.20
N LEU A 356 22.92 -25.99 -11.24
CA LEU A 356 22.08 -27.18 -11.15
C LEU A 356 22.92 -28.41 -10.75
N SER A 357 24.19 -28.48 -11.18
CA SER A 357 25.10 -29.54 -10.76
C SER A 357 25.42 -29.48 -9.27
N TYR A 358 25.58 -28.27 -8.70
CA TYR A 358 25.81 -28.10 -7.29
C TYR A 358 24.62 -28.59 -6.43
N TRP A 359 23.39 -28.24 -6.80
CA TRP A 359 22.21 -28.71 -6.10
C TRP A 359 21.96 -30.20 -6.28
N TRP A 360 22.29 -30.75 -7.45
CA TRP A 360 22.23 -32.17 -7.69
C TRP A 360 23.18 -32.97 -6.79
N GLU A 361 24.40 -32.48 -6.61
CA GLU A 361 25.37 -33.08 -5.69
C GLU A 361 24.91 -33.01 -4.23
N LYS A 362 24.33 -31.90 -3.82
CA LYS A 362 23.72 -31.76 -2.48
C LYS A 362 22.60 -32.76 -2.25
N ILE A 363 21.70 -32.94 -3.22
CA ILE A 363 20.60 -33.90 -3.14
C ILE A 363 21.15 -35.33 -3.07
N ARG A 364 22.14 -35.68 -3.90
CA ARG A 364 22.77 -36.99 -3.86
C ARG A 364 23.45 -37.30 -2.53
N SER A 365 24.22 -36.36 -2.02
CA SER A 365 24.90 -36.47 -0.73
C SER A 365 23.90 -36.63 0.41
N PHE A 366 22.79 -35.86 0.40
CA PHE A 366 21.73 -36.01 1.37
C PHE A 366 21.04 -37.37 1.28
N CYS A 367 20.72 -37.86 0.05
CA CYS A 367 20.13 -39.17 -0.14
C CYS A 367 21.04 -40.29 0.36
N TYR A 368 22.34 -40.20 0.09
CA TYR A 368 23.33 -41.17 0.59
C TYR A 368 23.42 -41.19 2.12
N ALA A 369 23.44 -40.00 2.74
CA ALA A 369 23.54 -39.88 4.21
C ALA A 369 22.29 -40.38 4.95
N ASN A 370 21.11 -40.39 4.28
CA ASN A 370 19.83 -40.77 4.87
C ASN A 370 19.32 -42.13 4.36
N ASP A 371 20.16 -42.95 3.72
CA ASP A 371 19.78 -44.24 3.13
C ASP A 371 18.55 -44.15 2.21
N ILE A 372 18.54 -43.14 1.33
CA ILE A 372 17.53 -42.96 0.29
C ILE A 372 18.08 -43.50 -1.02
N ASP A 373 17.48 -44.56 -1.55
CA ASP A 373 17.86 -45.15 -2.85
C ASP A 373 17.33 -44.27 -3.99
N ILE A 374 18.23 -43.58 -4.67
CA ILE A 374 17.90 -42.68 -5.80
C ILE A 374 17.34 -43.39 -7.03
N ASN A 375 17.42 -44.74 -7.09
CA ASN A 375 16.91 -45.55 -8.20
C ASN A 375 15.49 -46.08 -7.93
N LYS A 376 14.94 -45.90 -6.72
CA LYS A 376 13.57 -46.33 -6.38
C LYS A 376 12.58 -45.18 -6.62
N PRO A 377 11.34 -45.48 -7.06
CA PRO A 377 10.26 -44.50 -7.10
C PRO A 377 10.04 -43.86 -5.72
N LEU A 378 9.80 -42.54 -5.69
CA LEU A 378 9.62 -41.82 -4.42
C LEU A 378 8.46 -42.36 -3.58
N LYS A 379 7.39 -42.88 -4.20
CA LYS A 379 6.26 -43.50 -3.49
C LYS A 379 6.64 -44.73 -2.66
N ASP A 380 7.73 -45.39 -2.99
CA ASP A 380 8.21 -46.61 -2.33
C ASP A 380 9.27 -46.31 -1.25
N ILE A 381 9.52 -45.03 -0.97
CA ILE A 381 10.45 -44.52 0.06
C ILE A 381 9.65 -44.08 1.29
N ASP A 382 10.25 -44.19 2.48
CA ASP A 382 9.65 -43.74 3.73
C ASP A 382 9.19 -42.26 3.65
N PRO A 383 7.91 -41.94 3.92
CA PRO A 383 7.38 -40.60 3.86
C PRO A 383 8.17 -39.56 4.70
N ASN A 384 8.71 -39.98 5.85
CA ASN A 384 9.51 -39.07 6.71
C ASN A 384 10.84 -38.67 6.02
N LYS A 385 11.46 -39.62 5.27
CA LYS A 385 12.67 -39.33 4.50
C LYS A 385 12.38 -38.40 3.33
N ILE A 386 11.20 -38.56 2.69
CA ILE A 386 10.75 -37.67 1.61
C ILE A 386 10.47 -36.29 2.14
N GLU A 387 9.84 -36.16 3.30
CA GLU A 387 9.58 -34.87 3.95
C GLU A 387 10.88 -34.12 4.21
N LYS A 388 11.89 -34.78 4.75
CA LYS A 388 13.23 -34.22 4.94
C LYS A 388 13.92 -33.82 3.63
N LEU A 389 13.75 -34.62 2.57
CA LEU A 389 14.28 -34.32 1.24
C LEU A 389 13.63 -33.03 0.68
N ILE A 390 12.34 -32.82 0.92
CA ILE A 390 11.58 -31.66 0.42
C ILE A 390 11.86 -30.41 1.23
N TYR A 391 11.82 -30.50 2.56
CA TYR A 391 11.87 -29.35 3.47
C TYR A 391 13.25 -29.11 4.09
N GLY A 392 14.17 -30.07 3.96
CA GLY A 392 15.45 -30.04 4.64
C GLY A 392 15.41 -30.63 6.06
N ASP A 393 16.58 -30.91 6.63
CA ASP A 393 16.72 -31.41 8.00
C ASP A 393 17.77 -30.64 8.83
N SER A 394 18.59 -29.80 8.18
CA SER A 394 19.71 -29.10 8.80
C SER A 394 20.14 -27.86 7.98
N GLU A 395 21.01 -27.03 8.56
CA GLU A 395 21.64 -25.92 7.82
C GLU A 395 22.50 -26.40 6.63
N ALA A 396 22.94 -27.66 6.64
CA ALA A 396 23.74 -28.25 5.55
C ALA A 396 22.87 -28.63 4.33
N PHE A 397 21.60 -28.99 4.58
CA PHE A 397 20.65 -29.33 3.53
C PHE A 397 19.27 -28.71 3.81
N GLU A 398 18.98 -27.61 3.14
CA GLU A 398 17.73 -26.83 3.29
C GLU A 398 16.55 -27.38 2.48
N GLY A 399 16.73 -28.52 1.79
CA GLY A 399 15.70 -29.22 1.02
C GLY A 399 15.47 -28.68 -0.40
N ILE A 400 14.71 -29.45 -1.19
CA ILE A 400 14.33 -29.10 -2.57
C ILE A 400 13.58 -27.75 -2.60
N ARG A 401 12.81 -27.45 -1.57
CA ARG A 401 12.05 -26.19 -1.48
C ARG A 401 12.96 -24.96 -1.46
N ALA A 402 14.08 -25.01 -0.75
CA ALA A 402 15.06 -23.93 -0.73
C ALA A 402 15.73 -23.74 -2.10
N PHE A 403 16.01 -24.85 -2.77
CA PHE A 403 16.51 -24.81 -4.14
C PHE A 403 15.54 -24.12 -5.12
N VAL A 404 14.25 -24.47 -5.08
CA VAL A 404 13.24 -23.84 -5.92
C VAL A 404 13.11 -22.35 -5.61
N ASN A 405 13.18 -21.97 -4.33
CA ASN A 405 13.25 -20.57 -3.90
C ASN A 405 14.44 -19.84 -4.52
N GLU A 406 15.62 -20.43 -4.46
CA GLU A 406 16.84 -19.85 -5.02
C GLU A 406 16.71 -19.65 -6.53
N LEU A 407 16.18 -20.63 -7.24
CA LEU A 407 15.93 -20.55 -8.69
C LEU A 407 14.93 -19.43 -9.03
N TYR A 408 13.85 -19.29 -8.27
CA TYR A 408 12.81 -18.31 -8.51
C TYR A 408 13.29 -16.87 -8.30
N PHE A 409 14.09 -16.63 -7.24
CA PHE A 409 14.51 -15.28 -6.87
C PHE A 409 15.80 -14.80 -7.55
N ASN A 410 16.69 -15.73 -7.90
CA ASN A 410 18.03 -15.37 -8.35
C ASN A 410 18.26 -15.63 -9.84
N TYR A 411 17.31 -16.28 -10.53
CA TYR A 411 17.44 -16.65 -11.94
C TYR A 411 16.16 -16.36 -12.71
N ASP A 412 16.30 -15.96 -13.99
CA ASP A 412 15.20 -15.75 -14.95
C ASP A 412 14.57 -17.07 -15.43
N PHE A 413 14.31 -17.99 -14.50
CA PHE A 413 13.53 -19.19 -14.81
C PHE A 413 12.05 -18.88 -14.70
N ASP A 414 11.30 -19.08 -15.78
CA ASP A 414 9.84 -18.99 -15.73
C ASP A 414 9.25 -20.17 -14.95
N LEU A 415 9.20 -20.00 -13.63
CA LEU A 415 8.57 -20.94 -12.70
C LEU A 415 7.14 -20.51 -12.32
N SER A 416 6.56 -19.56 -13.04
CA SER A 416 5.23 -18.98 -12.74
C SER A 416 4.13 -20.02 -12.58
N ASN A 417 4.20 -21.12 -13.37
CA ASN A 417 3.24 -22.23 -13.31
C ASN A 417 3.44 -23.17 -12.10
N LEU A 418 4.56 -23.08 -11.41
CA LEU A 418 4.94 -23.97 -10.30
C LEU A 418 4.75 -23.32 -8.94
N VAL A 419 4.61 -22.01 -8.90
CA VAL A 419 4.46 -21.21 -7.69
C VAL A 419 3.01 -20.78 -7.50
N PHE A 420 2.63 -20.60 -6.24
CA PHE A 420 1.37 -19.94 -5.86
C PHE A 420 1.60 -19.09 -4.60
N GLU A 421 0.86 -18.04 -4.50
CA GLU A 421 0.86 -17.22 -3.29
C GLU A 421 -0.09 -17.82 -2.25
N ARG A 422 0.41 -18.02 -1.04
CA ARG A 422 -0.42 -18.33 0.11
C ARG A 422 -0.35 -17.24 1.16
N LYS A 423 -1.42 -17.05 1.89
CA LYS A 423 -1.50 -16.13 3.00
C LYS A 423 -0.43 -16.45 4.05
N CYS A 424 0.31 -15.44 4.52
CA CYS A 424 1.31 -15.64 5.56
C CYS A 424 0.64 -16.06 6.86
N GLN A 425 0.99 -17.24 7.38
CA GLN A 425 0.37 -17.80 8.59
C GLN A 425 0.75 -17.03 9.86
N GLU A 426 1.93 -16.40 9.91
CA GLU A 426 2.38 -15.67 11.09
C GLU A 426 1.60 -14.38 11.31
N CYS A 427 1.39 -13.59 10.26
CA CYS A 427 0.63 -12.35 10.35
C CYS A 427 -0.81 -12.47 9.83
N ASN A 428 -1.29 -13.67 9.47
CA ASN A 428 -2.61 -13.90 8.88
C ASN A 428 -2.94 -12.95 7.71
N GLY A 429 -1.91 -12.61 6.91
CA GLY A 429 -2.06 -11.70 5.76
C GLY A 429 -2.06 -10.21 6.13
N TYR A 430 -2.00 -9.86 7.41
CA TYR A 430 -2.06 -8.47 7.88
C TYR A 430 -0.76 -7.69 7.66
N ARG A 431 0.28 -8.29 7.08
CA ARG A 431 1.55 -7.67 6.68
C ARG A 431 2.42 -7.17 7.84
N LEU A 432 1.86 -6.98 9.03
CA LEU A 432 2.49 -6.42 10.20
C LEU A 432 2.94 -7.49 11.19
N ASN A 433 3.89 -7.16 12.04
CA ASN A 433 4.31 -8.00 13.14
C ASN A 433 3.30 -7.98 14.30
N LYS A 434 3.45 -8.93 15.21
CA LYS A 434 2.54 -9.12 16.36
C LYS A 434 2.47 -7.89 17.28
N ILE A 435 3.56 -7.14 17.41
CA ILE A 435 3.62 -5.94 18.26
C ILE A 435 2.72 -4.83 17.69
N ALA A 436 2.83 -4.55 16.40
CA ALA A 436 1.98 -3.57 15.73
C ALA A 436 0.49 -3.98 15.76
N LEU A 437 0.20 -5.26 15.55
CA LEU A 437 -1.18 -5.81 15.57
C LEU A 437 -1.79 -5.84 16.97
N SER A 438 -0.99 -5.71 18.03
CA SER A 438 -1.48 -5.67 19.40
C SER A 438 -1.92 -4.27 19.85
N VAL A 439 -1.78 -3.24 19.02
CA VAL A 439 -2.42 -1.94 19.25
C VAL A 439 -3.76 -1.89 18.55
N LYS A 440 -4.83 -1.58 19.29
CA LYS A 440 -6.21 -1.69 18.80
C LYS A 440 -7.00 -0.40 19.02
N LEU A 441 -7.95 -0.12 18.14
CA LEU A 441 -9.00 0.89 18.35
C LEU A 441 -10.21 0.23 19.01
N LYS A 442 -10.83 0.95 19.93
CA LYS A 442 -12.05 0.51 20.63
C LYS A 442 -13.28 1.17 20.02
N THR A 443 -14.34 0.42 19.83
CA THR A 443 -15.64 0.89 19.37
C THR A 443 -16.64 0.96 20.53
N THR A 444 -17.74 1.67 20.36
CA THR A 444 -18.78 1.89 21.39
C THR A 444 -19.48 0.61 21.84
N ASP A 445 -19.46 -0.45 21.01
CA ASP A 445 -19.94 -1.79 21.33
C ASP A 445 -18.90 -2.65 22.09
N ASN A 446 -17.79 -2.04 22.56
CA ASN A 446 -16.66 -2.69 23.21
C ASN A 446 -15.85 -3.67 22.32
N SER A 447 -16.00 -3.63 21.01
CA SER A 447 -15.14 -4.38 20.09
C SER A 447 -13.78 -3.68 19.94
N TYR A 448 -12.75 -4.48 19.60
CA TYR A 448 -11.38 -4.00 19.43
C TYR A 448 -10.82 -4.43 18.09
N TYR A 449 -10.34 -3.48 17.29
CA TYR A 449 -9.79 -3.72 15.96
C TYR A 449 -8.34 -3.32 15.88
N SER A 450 -7.45 -4.24 15.56
CA SER A 450 -6.09 -3.90 15.11
C SER A 450 -6.14 -3.27 13.73
N ILE A 451 -5.08 -2.53 13.35
CA ILE A 451 -4.99 -1.95 12.00
C ILE A 451 -5.05 -3.01 10.90
N GLY A 452 -4.53 -4.24 11.19
CA GLY A 452 -4.58 -5.36 10.26
C GLY A 452 -5.99 -5.88 10.04
N GLU A 453 -6.75 -6.08 11.12
CA GLU A 453 -8.15 -6.49 11.06
C GLU A 453 -9.01 -5.44 10.37
N LEU A 454 -8.86 -4.17 10.73
CA LEU A 454 -9.60 -3.07 10.12
C LEU A 454 -9.32 -2.98 8.62
N ALA A 455 -8.05 -2.96 8.20
CA ALA A 455 -7.67 -2.82 6.79
C ALA A 455 -8.06 -4.01 5.91
N SER A 456 -8.36 -5.18 6.50
CA SER A 456 -8.85 -6.37 5.79
C SER A 456 -10.37 -6.41 5.62
N LYS A 457 -11.10 -5.48 6.23
CA LYS A 457 -12.54 -5.33 6.06
C LYS A 457 -12.89 -4.62 4.75
N GLN A 458 -14.13 -4.79 4.29
CA GLN A 458 -14.63 -4.01 3.17
C GLN A 458 -14.65 -2.51 3.50
N ILE A 459 -14.37 -1.66 2.51
CA ILE A 459 -14.31 -0.20 2.69
C ILE A 459 -15.60 0.36 3.29
N CYS A 460 -16.77 -0.19 2.92
CA CYS A 460 -18.04 0.18 3.55
C CYS A 460 -18.05 -0.13 5.05
N GLU A 461 -17.62 -1.33 5.47
CA GLU A 461 -17.53 -1.74 6.87
C GLU A 461 -16.50 -0.88 7.63
N ILE A 462 -15.35 -0.57 7.01
CA ILE A 462 -14.33 0.30 7.61
C ILE A 462 -14.94 1.65 8.00
N LYS A 463 -15.75 2.24 7.11
CA LYS A 463 -16.42 3.50 7.37
C LYS A 463 -17.36 3.42 8.57
N GLU A 464 -18.13 2.34 8.69
CA GLU A 464 -19.04 2.10 9.82
C GLU A 464 -18.28 1.91 11.13
N ILE A 465 -17.22 1.09 11.14
CA ILE A 465 -16.37 0.84 12.31
C ILE A 465 -15.72 2.15 12.79
N LEU A 466 -15.16 2.95 11.87
CA LEU A 466 -14.55 4.23 12.25
C LEU A 466 -15.55 5.25 12.78
N ASN A 467 -16.80 5.23 12.33
CA ASN A 467 -17.87 6.08 12.86
C ASN A 467 -18.29 5.65 14.29
N SER A 468 -18.11 4.38 14.64
CA SER A 468 -18.46 3.82 15.95
C SER A 468 -17.33 3.85 16.97
N LEU A 469 -16.21 4.56 16.73
CA LEU A 469 -15.09 4.63 17.65
C LEU A 469 -15.49 5.25 19.01
N ASP A 470 -15.06 4.61 20.10
CA ASP A 470 -15.20 5.10 21.47
C ASP A 470 -14.06 6.08 21.80
N LEU A 471 -14.29 7.36 21.48
CA LEU A 471 -13.33 8.44 21.66
C LEU A 471 -13.87 9.46 22.65
N ASP A 472 -13.08 9.80 23.66
CA ASP A 472 -13.31 10.96 24.52
C ASP A 472 -13.03 12.28 23.75
N ASP A 473 -13.46 13.41 24.31
CA ASP A 473 -13.36 14.71 23.62
C ASP A 473 -11.91 15.10 23.30
N ASN A 474 -10.96 14.75 24.16
CA ASN A 474 -9.53 15.00 23.90
C ASN A 474 -9.03 14.19 22.70
N LYS A 475 -9.40 12.91 22.65
CA LYS A 475 -9.02 12.05 21.51
C LYS A 475 -9.72 12.50 20.22
N LYS A 476 -10.99 12.94 20.28
CA LYS A 476 -11.68 13.52 19.13
C LYS A 476 -10.96 14.74 18.58
N GLN A 477 -10.47 15.63 19.44
CA GLN A 477 -9.68 16.79 19.00
C GLN A 477 -8.38 16.38 18.33
N ILE A 478 -7.70 15.33 18.82
CA ILE A 478 -6.43 14.88 18.26
C ILE A 478 -6.59 14.25 16.87
N VAL A 479 -7.62 13.40 16.67
CA VAL A 479 -7.75 12.63 15.42
C VAL A 479 -8.90 13.09 14.53
N GLY A 480 -9.69 14.10 14.91
CA GLY A 480 -10.87 14.54 14.15
C GLY A 480 -10.56 14.86 12.69
N ASN A 481 -9.58 15.73 12.44
CA ASN A 481 -9.17 16.08 11.08
C ASN A 481 -8.65 14.85 10.29
N LEU A 482 -7.96 13.90 10.96
CA LEU A 482 -7.47 12.68 10.31
C LEU A 482 -8.64 11.77 9.91
N LEU A 483 -9.65 11.66 10.78
CA LEU A 483 -10.86 10.88 10.49
C LEU A 483 -11.67 11.53 9.36
N GLU A 484 -11.83 12.85 9.34
CA GLU A 484 -12.50 13.56 8.25
C GLU A 484 -11.83 13.27 6.89
N GLU A 485 -10.50 13.32 6.83
CA GLU A 485 -9.76 12.99 5.61
C GLU A 485 -9.91 11.52 5.20
N VAL A 486 -9.96 10.59 6.17
CA VAL A 486 -10.24 9.18 5.89
C VAL A 486 -11.66 9.02 5.36
N PHE A 487 -12.67 9.60 6.03
CA PHE A 487 -14.07 9.50 5.59
C PHE A 487 -14.31 10.05 4.19
N LYS A 488 -13.66 11.16 3.87
CA LYS A 488 -13.72 11.76 2.55
C LYS A 488 -13.18 10.82 1.47
N ARG A 489 -11.98 10.25 1.69
CA ARG A 489 -11.36 9.30 0.75
C ARG A 489 -12.16 8.00 0.62
N LEU A 490 -12.64 7.44 1.74
CA LEU A 490 -13.56 6.28 1.71
C LEU A 490 -14.84 6.61 0.94
N GLY A 491 -15.37 7.83 1.11
CA GLY A 491 -16.55 8.31 0.39
C GLY A 491 -16.35 8.28 -1.12
N PHE A 492 -15.24 8.79 -1.64
CA PHE A 492 -14.95 8.75 -3.09
C PHE A 492 -14.84 7.33 -3.64
N ILE A 493 -14.25 6.40 -2.88
CA ILE A 493 -14.15 5.00 -3.32
C ILE A 493 -15.54 4.35 -3.37
N ILE A 494 -16.39 4.62 -2.37
CA ILE A 494 -17.76 4.09 -2.30
C ILE A 494 -18.62 4.69 -3.43
N GLU A 495 -18.49 6.00 -3.70
CA GLU A 495 -19.19 6.65 -4.82
C GLU A 495 -18.87 6.02 -6.19
N LEU A 496 -17.65 5.48 -6.34
CA LEU A 496 -17.20 4.77 -7.55
C LEU A 496 -17.55 3.27 -7.56
N ASP A 497 -18.43 2.80 -6.67
CA ASP A 497 -18.84 1.40 -6.51
C ASP A 497 -17.67 0.44 -6.21
N LEU A 498 -16.68 0.88 -5.46
CA LEU A 498 -15.54 0.07 -5.04
C LEU A 498 -15.54 -0.21 -3.52
N GLY A 499 -16.67 0.04 -2.83
CA GLY A 499 -16.82 -0.16 -1.40
C GLY A 499 -16.67 -1.61 -0.93
N TYR A 500 -16.75 -2.58 -1.82
CA TYR A 500 -16.54 -4.01 -1.56
C TYR A 500 -15.06 -4.41 -1.46
N LEU A 501 -14.13 -3.56 -1.93
CA LEU A 501 -12.70 -3.80 -1.82
C LEU A 501 -12.22 -3.64 -0.37
N ASP A 502 -11.11 -4.30 -0.05
CA ASP A 502 -10.37 -4.09 1.18
C ASP A 502 -9.11 -3.25 0.93
N LEU A 503 -8.55 -2.63 1.99
CA LEU A 503 -7.38 -1.76 1.86
C LEU A 503 -6.07 -2.53 1.58
N TYR A 504 -6.01 -3.84 1.84
CA TYR A 504 -4.85 -4.68 1.55
C TYR A 504 -4.86 -5.26 0.14
N ARG A 505 -5.96 -5.10 -0.61
CA ARG A 505 -6.03 -5.55 -2.00
C ARG A 505 -4.86 -4.95 -2.78
N THR A 506 -4.02 -5.81 -3.36
CA THR A 506 -2.83 -5.37 -4.11
C THR A 506 -3.23 -4.78 -5.46
N ALA A 507 -2.47 -3.81 -5.93
CA ALA A 507 -2.68 -3.19 -7.23
C ALA A 507 -2.66 -4.21 -8.39
N SER A 508 -1.85 -5.26 -8.26
CA SER A 508 -1.77 -6.36 -9.24
C SER A 508 -3.03 -7.22 -9.34
N ASN A 509 -3.85 -7.25 -8.27
CA ASN A 509 -5.05 -8.06 -8.18
C ASN A 509 -6.33 -7.27 -8.50
N LEU A 510 -6.20 -6.01 -8.90
CA LEU A 510 -7.30 -5.19 -9.39
C LEU A 510 -7.49 -5.41 -10.89
N SER A 511 -8.75 -5.45 -11.34
CA SER A 511 -9.05 -5.33 -12.76
C SER A 511 -8.63 -3.94 -13.28
N ALA A 512 -8.45 -3.80 -14.58
CA ALA A 512 -8.04 -2.53 -15.19
C ALA A 512 -8.99 -1.37 -14.80
N GLY A 513 -10.31 -1.61 -14.86
CA GLY A 513 -11.31 -0.62 -14.47
C GLY A 513 -11.31 -0.30 -12.97
N GLU A 514 -11.12 -1.29 -12.07
CA GLU A 514 -10.97 -1.04 -10.63
C GLU A 514 -9.73 -0.18 -10.34
N ALA A 515 -8.61 -0.52 -10.96
CA ALA A 515 -7.35 0.20 -10.78
C ALA A 515 -7.47 1.67 -11.23
N GLN A 516 -8.12 1.92 -12.36
CA GLN A 516 -8.35 3.27 -12.88
C GLN A 516 -9.27 4.07 -11.95
N ARG A 517 -10.38 3.47 -11.48
CA ARG A 517 -11.29 4.12 -10.53
C ARG A 517 -10.65 4.39 -9.17
N ILE A 518 -9.80 3.50 -8.67
CA ILE A 518 -9.03 3.74 -7.44
C ILE A 518 -8.06 4.91 -7.62
N LYS A 519 -7.38 5.02 -8.77
CA LYS A 519 -6.54 6.19 -9.08
C LYS A 519 -7.39 7.47 -9.15
N LEU A 520 -8.57 7.43 -9.77
CA LEU A 520 -9.49 8.58 -9.82
C LEU A 520 -9.94 8.99 -8.42
N ALA A 521 -10.34 8.04 -7.56
CA ALA A 521 -10.69 8.31 -6.16
C ALA A 521 -9.53 8.95 -5.38
N SER A 522 -8.30 8.47 -5.61
CA SER A 522 -7.10 9.02 -4.99
C SER A 522 -6.87 10.48 -5.40
N GLN A 523 -7.03 10.82 -6.69
CA GLN A 523 -6.86 12.19 -7.17
C GLN A 523 -7.94 13.13 -6.62
N LEU A 524 -9.20 12.67 -6.52
CA LEU A 524 -10.26 13.41 -5.84
C LEU A 524 -9.93 13.66 -4.37
N GLY A 525 -9.35 12.67 -3.71
CA GLY A 525 -8.88 12.79 -2.32
C GLY A 525 -7.72 13.77 -2.14
N ALA A 526 -6.83 13.87 -3.11
CA ALA A 526 -5.67 14.78 -3.08
C ALA A 526 -6.07 16.25 -3.26
N GLN A 527 -7.24 16.53 -3.85
CA GLN A 527 -7.78 17.90 -4.06
C GLN A 527 -6.80 18.88 -4.73
N LEU A 528 -5.99 18.38 -5.67
CA LEU A 528 -5.07 19.20 -6.44
C LEU A 528 -5.85 20.12 -7.38
N SER A 529 -5.34 21.33 -7.60
CA SER A 529 -5.90 22.31 -8.53
C SER A 529 -4.84 22.78 -9.53
N GLY A 530 -5.29 23.25 -10.70
CA GLY A 530 -4.40 23.73 -11.77
C GLY A 530 -3.62 22.63 -12.48
N ILE A 531 -4.09 21.40 -12.41
CA ILE A 531 -3.48 20.20 -13.02
C ILE A 531 -4.20 19.88 -14.33
N ILE A 532 -3.49 19.26 -15.27
CA ILE A 532 -4.06 18.61 -16.45
C ILE A 532 -4.16 17.11 -16.16
N TYR A 533 -5.36 16.56 -16.16
CA TYR A 533 -5.60 15.13 -16.05
C TYR A 533 -5.88 14.53 -17.42
N VAL A 534 -5.16 13.47 -17.77
CA VAL A 534 -5.37 12.71 -19.00
C VAL A 534 -5.89 11.32 -18.64
N LEU A 535 -7.09 10.97 -19.10
CA LEU A 535 -7.75 9.70 -18.82
C LEU A 535 -7.99 8.93 -20.13
N ASP A 536 -7.72 7.62 -20.11
CA ASP A 536 -7.91 6.72 -21.24
C ASP A 536 -9.11 5.81 -21.00
N GLU A 537 -10.14 6.00 -21.78
CA GLU A 537 -11.38 5.22 -21.76
C GLU A 537 -11.89 4.89 -20.33
N PRO A 538 -12.10 5.91 -19.45
CA PRO A 538 -12.43 5.68 -18.05
C PRO A 538 -13.75 4.94 -17.82
N THR A 539 -14.58 4.79 -18.85
CA THR A 539 -15.88 4.11 -18.79
C THR A 539 -15.91 2.74 -19.45
N ILE A 540 -14.78 2.27 -20.02
CA ILE A 540 -14.73 0.99 -20.74
C ILE A 540 -15.17 -0.19 -19.86
N GLY A 541 -16.09 -1.01 -20.39
CA GLY A 541 -16.58 -2.21 -19.71
C GLY A 541 -17.47 -1.95 -18.49
N LEU A 542 -17.88 -0.70 -18.25
CA LEU A 542 -18.78 -0.35 -17.17
C LEU A 542 -20.26 -0.50 -17.59
N HIS A 543 -21.10 -0.87 -16.62
CA HIS A 543 -22.53 -0.77 -16.78
C HIS A 543 -22.95 0.72 -16.86
N PRO A 544 -23.98 1.11 -17.67
CA PRO A 544 -24.41 2.51 -17.82
C PRO A 544 -24.65 3.25 -16.50
N TYR A 545 -25.15 2.57 -15.47
CA TYR A 545 -25.32 3.11 -14.13
C TYR A 545 -23.99 3.58 -13.49
N ASN A 546 -22.90 2.84 -13.72
CA ASN A 546 -21.58 3.15 -13.18
C ASN A 546 -20.89 4.24 -14.00
N VAL A 547 -21.21 4.35 -15.29
CA VAL A 547 -20.72 5.43 -16.17
C VAL A 547 -21.10 6.80 -15.60
N GLU A 548 -22.35 6.96 -15.16
CA GLU A 548 -22.84 8.22 -14.58
C GLU A 548 -22.03 8.63 -13.32
N LYS A 549 -21.66 7.67 -12.48
CA LYS A 549 -20.85 7.92 -11.28
C LYS A 549 -19.44 8.37 -11.61
N VAL A 550 -18.82 7.74 -12.62
CA VAL A 550 -17.50 8.16 -13.12
C VAL A 550 -17.58 9.57 -13.69
N ILE A 551 -18.60 9.89 -14.50
CA ILE A 551 -18.80 11.24 -15.03
C ILE A 551 -18.93 12.26 -13.89
N LYS A 552 -19.76 12.01 -12.87
CA LYS A 552 -19.89 12.90 -11.70
C LYS A 552 -18.56 13.12 -10.99
N SER A 553 -17.72 12.09 -10.90
CA SER A 553 -16.39 12.19 -10.28
C SER A 553 -15.43 13.02 -11.14
N ILE A 554 -15.50 12.90 -12.46
CA ILE A 554 -14.72 13.71 -13.41
C ILE A 554 -15.15 15.18 -13.35
N LEU A 555 -16.45 15.45 -13.26
CA LEU A 555 -16.99 16.81 -13.08
C LEU A 555 -16.47 17.44 -11.78
N LYS A 556 -16.51 16.70 -10.66
CA LYS A 556 -15.94 17.17 -9.39
C LYS A 556 -14.45 17.51 -9.53
N LEU A 557 -13.69 16.71 -10.29
CA LEU A 557 -12.26 16.96 -10.50
C LEU A 557 -12.02 18.23 -11.33
N ARG A 558 -12.84 18.50 -12.38
CA ARG A 558 -12.84 19.74 -13.15
C ARG A 558 -13.16 20.96 -12.26
N ASP A 559 -14.17 20.84 -11.40
CA ASP A 559 -14.66 21.93 -10.54
C ASP A 559 -13.62 22.37 -9.48
N LEU A 560 -12.55 21.59 -9.30
CA LEU A 560 -11.34 22.01 -8.57
C LEU A 560 -10.38 22.87 -9.41
N ASN A 561 -10.82 23.48 -10.50
CA ASN A 561 -10.02 24.27 -11.46
C ASN A 561 -8.96 23.44 -12.20
N ASN A 562 -9.28 22.20 -12.53
CA ASN A 562 -8.43 21.32 -13.31
C ASN A 562 -8.90 21.23 -14.77
N THR A 563 -7.96 20.96 -15.66
CA THR A 563 -8.22 20.67 -17.07
C THR A 563 -8.29 19.16 -17.24
N ILE A 564 -9.36 18.65 -17.82
CA ILE A 564 -9.56 17.22 -18.00
C ILE A 564 -9.53 16.89 -19.50
N ILE A 565 -8.65 15.96 -19.89
CA ILE A 565 -8.56 15.47 -21.26
C ILE A 565 -8.91 13.98 -21.24
N LEU A 566 -10.00 13.62 -21.94
CA LEU A 566 -10.51 12.27 -22.01
C LEU A 566 -10.31 11.71 -23.42
N VAL A 567 -9.75 10.54 -23.54
CA VAL A 567 -9.88 9.71 -24.76
C VAL A 567 -11.09 8.82 -24.55
N GLU A 568 -12.18 9.04 -25.28
CA GLU A 568 -13.44 8.36 -25.01
C GLU A 568 -14.32 8.16 -26.25
N HIS A 569 -15.19 7.17 -26.17
CA HIS A 569 -16.18 6.81 -27.20
C HIS A 569 -17.62 6.74 -26.66
N ASP A 570 -17.78 6.75 -25.32
CA ASP A 570 -19.09 6.63 -24.68
C ASP A 570 -19.94 7.89 -24.93
N LYS A 571 -21.18 7.68 -25.37
CA LYS A 571 -22.12 8.77 -25.69
C LYS A 571 -22.44 9.65 -24.47
N GLN A 572 -22.53 9.05 -23.29
CA GLN A 572 -22.87 9.81 -22.08
C GLN A 572 -21.69 10.70 -21.66
N VAL A 573 -20.45 10.23 -21.83
CA VAL A 573 -19.25 11.03 -21.56
C VAL A 573 -19.14 12.18 -22.53
N ILE A 574 -19.31 11.92 -23.84
CA ILE A 574 -19.26 12.97 -24.88
C ILE A 574 -20.33 14.04 -24.62
N LYS A 575 -21.57 13.66 -24.24
CA LYS A 575 -22.64 14.62 -23.92
C LYS A 575 -22.32 15.54 -22.72
N ASN A 576 -21.48 15.09 -21.80
CA ASN A 576 -21.08 15.85 -20.61
C ASN A 576 -19.73 16.58 -20.78
N ALA A 577 -19.15 16.53 -21.98
CA ALA A 577 -17.95 17.28 -22.31
C ALA A 577 -18.27 18.75 -22.57
N ASP A 578 -17.29 19.62 -22.29
CA ASP A 578 -17.37 21.03 -22.62
C ASP A 578 -16.81 21.28 -24.03
N PHE A 579 -15.71 20.60 -24.36
CA PHE A 579 -14.94 20.77 -25.60
C PHE A 579 -14.72 19.42 -26.29
N LEU A 580 -14.79 19.38 -27.61
CA LEU A 580 -14.63 18.16 -28.41
C LEU A 580 -13.48 18.31 -29.42
N VAL A 581 -12.64 17.30 -29.49
CA VAL A 581 -11.60 17.12 -30.53
C VAL A 581 -11.90 15.80 -31.25
N GLU A 582 -12.19 15.87 -32.53
CA GLU A 582 -12.41 14.69 -33.37
C GLU A 582 -11.25 14.47 -34.32
N LEU A 583 -10.67 13.25 -34.24
CA LEU A 583 -9.58 12.80 -35.10
C LEU A 583 -10.06 11.71 -36.07
N GLY A 584 -9.65 11.77 -37.31
CA GLY A 584 -10.02 10.82 -38.38
C GLY A 584 -9.10 11.00 -39.61
N TYR A 585 -9.55 10.61 -40.81
CA TYR A 585 -10.84 9.99 -41.15
C TYR A 585 -10.89 8.48 -40.83
N GLU A 586 -9.73 7.81 -40.93
CA GLU A 586 -9.55 6.38 -40.78
C GLU A 586 -8.52 6.09 -39.69
N GLY A 587 -8.17 4.82 -39.52
CA GLY A 587 -7.07 4.40 -38.64
C GLY A 587 -5.75 4.21 -39.39
N GLY A 588 -4.64 4.19 -38.67
CA GLY A 588 -3.30 3.95 -39.22
C GLY A 588 -2.82 5.09 -40.12
N ASP A 589 -2.20 4.76 -41.25
CA ASP A 589 -1.60 5.73 -42.15
C ASP A 589 -2.58 6.70 -42.81
N ASN A 590 -3.83 6.32 -42.96
CA ASN A 590 -4.92 7.14 -43.48
C ASN A 590 -5.61 7.99 -42.42
N GLY A 591 -5.25 7.82 -41.14
CA GLY A 591 -5.76 8.61 -40.03
C GLY A 591 -4.88 9.82 -39.69
N GLY A 592 -5.10 10.39 -38.52
CA GLY A 592 -4.25 11.44 -37.95
C GLY A 592 -4.59 12.86 -38.38
N TYR A 593 -5.75 13.07 -39.00
CA TYR A 593 -6.25 14.39 -39.37
C TYR A 593 -7.18 14.94 -38.27
N LEU A 594 -7.12 16.25 -38.06
CA LEU A 594 -8.07 16.96 -37.20
C LEU A 594 -9.34 17.25 -38.00
N ILE A 595 -10.46 16.67 -37.56
CA ILE A 595 -11.77 16.84 -38.20
C ILE A 595 -12.52 18.00 -37.54
N PHE A 596 -12.54 18.04 -36.20
CA PHE A 596 -13.23 19.05 -35.43
C PHE A 596 -12.44 19.40 -34.16
N SER A 597 -12.51 20.68 -33.74
CA SER A 597 -11.93 21.14 -32.47
C SER A 597 -12.63 22.42 -32.04
N ASP A 598 -13.70 22.33 -31.23
CA ASP A 598 -14.42 23.49 -30.67
C ASP A 598 -15.31 23.06 -29.49
N PHE A 599 -16.00 24.04 -28.88
CA PHE A 599 -16.99 23.80 -27.83
C PHE A 599 -18.18 22.95 -28.34
N LEU A 600 -18.61 22.02 -27.51
CA LEU A 600 -19.62 21.03 -27.86
C LEU A 600 -20.99 21.70 -28.23
N ASN A 601 -21.36 22.80 -27.63
CA ASN A 601 -22.57 23.55 -27.94
C ASN A 601 -22.57 24.06 -29.39
N LYS A 602 -21.44 24.51 -29.93
CA LYS A 602 -21.31 24.91 -31.34
C LYS A 602 -21.42 23.70 -32.28
N TYR A 603 -20.93 22.56 -31.83
CA TYR A 603 -21.04 21.31 -32.55
C TYR A 603 -22.52 20.91 -32.74
N PHE A 604 -23.30 20.93 -31.66
CA PHE A 604 -24.76 20.67 -31.74
C PHE A 604 -25.51 21.67 -32.58
N GLN A 605 -25.13 22.94 -32.59
CA GLN A 605 -25.75 23.94 -33.46
C GLN A 605 -25.55 23.62 -34.95
N LEU A 606 -24.34 23.17 -35.32
CA LEU A 606 -24.04 22.74 -36.69
C LEU A 606 -24.91 21.54 -37.12
N PHE A 607 -25.06 20.53 -36.25
CA PHE A 607 -25.83 19.32 -36.55
C PHE A 607 -27.35 19.52 -36.50
N ASN A 608 -27.86 20.33 -35.59
CA ASN A 608 -29.28 20.70 -35.57
C ASN A 608 -29.71 21.43 -36.84
N THR A 609 -28.82 22.17 -37.49
CA THR A 609 -29.05 22.81 -38.78
C THR A 609 -29.26 21.78 -39.91
N PHE A 610 -28.74 20.56 -39.75
CA PHE A 610 -28.81 19.48 -40.73
C PHE A 610 -29.78 18.33 -40.35
N ASN A 611 -30.48 18.45 -39.23
CA ASN A 611 -31.47 17.43 -38.74
C ASN A 611 -30.86 16.02 -38.55
N ILE A 612 -29.58 15.94 -38.19
CA ILE A 612 -28.81 14.70 -38.00
C ILE A 612 -28.61 14.48 -36.48
N ASP A 613 -29.04 13.32 -35.96
CA ASP A 613 -28.64 12.92 -34.60
C ASP A 613 -27.14 12.51 -34.63
N PHE A 614 -26.30 13.47 -34.26
CA PHE A 614 -24.86 13.36 -34.32
C PHE A 614 -24.30 12.18 -33.53
N ILE A 615 -24.87 11.91 -32.37
CA ILE A 615 -24.38 10.83 -31.49
C ILE A 615 -24.69 9.47 -32.14
N GLU A 616 -25.81 9.37 -32.85
CA GLU A 616 -26.17 8.21 -33.66
C GLU A 616 -25.27 8.08 -34.89
N TYR A 617 -24.84 9.19 -35.50
CA TYR A 617 -23.91 9.25 -36.61
C TYR A 617 -22.49 8.70 -36.27
N ILE A 618 -21.87 9.13 -35.16
CA ILE A 618 -20.56 8.56 -34.72
C ILE A 618 -20.68 7.06 -34.47
N TYR A 619 -21.80 6.64 -33.84
CA TYR A 619 -21.98 5.24 -33.46
C TYR A 619 -22.30 4.33 -34.65
N GLN A 620 -23.12 4.79 -35.61
CA GLN A 620 -23.43 4.03 -36.80
C GLN A 620 -22.21 3.90 -37.73
N ASN A 621 -21.39 4.91 -37.87
CA ASN A 621 -20.16 4.83 -38.65
C ASN A 621 -19.14 3.85 -38.03
N GLU A 622 -18.97 3.81 -36.71
CA GLU A 622 -18.16 2.78 -36.05
C GLU A 622 -18.74 1.37 -36.24
N LYS A 623 -20.05 1.22 -36.14
CA LYS A 623 -20.71 -0.09 -36.27
C LYS A 623 -20.66 -0.62 -37.71
N ASN A 624 -20.92 0.22 -38.69
CA ASN A 624 -20.85 -0.16 -40.10
C ASN A 624 -19.44 -0.52 -40.56
N ARG A 625 -18.40 0.20 -40.08
CA ARG A 625 -17.00 -0.11 -40.35
C ARG A 625 -16.50 -1.37 -39.64
N ARG A 626 -17.01 -1.69 -38.46
CA ARG A 626 -16.72 -3.00 -37.82
C ARG A 626 -17.28 -4.16 -38.62
N ILE A 627 -18.45 -4.00 -39.24
CA ILE A 627 -19.10 -5.02 -40.09
C ILE A 627 -18.29 -5.17 -41.40
N GLU A 628 -17.91 -4.09 -42.06
CA GLU A 628 -17.09 -4.12 -43.29
C GLU A 628 -15.71 -4.74 -43.05
N ASN A 629 -15.06 -4.42 -41.93
CA ASN A 629 -13.77 -5.04 -41.57
C ASN A 629 -13.86 -6.54 -41.24
N ILE A 630 -14.99 -6.99 -40.70
CA ILE A 630 -15.25 -8.43 -40.47
C ILE A 630 -15.47 -9.14 -41.81
N ASP A 631 -16.15 -8.54 -42.75
CA ASP A 631 -16.38 -9.09 -44.06
C ASP A 631 -15.11 -9.09 -44.95
N ILE A 632 -14.28 -8.08 -44.84
CA ILE A 632 -12.95 -8.04 -45.51
C ILE A 632 -12.00 -9.11 -44.92
N GLN A 633 -12.01 -9.35 -43.63
CA GLN A 633 -11.22 -10.41 -43.00
C GLN A 633 -11.78 -11.81 -43.38
N LYS A 634 -13.07 -12.00 -43.45
CA LYS A 634 -13.72 -13.24 -43.93
C LYS A 634 -13.35 -13.53 -45.38
N ASN A 635 -13.41 -12.52 -46.26
CA ASN A 635 -13.07 -12.68 -47.68
C ASN A 635 -11.57 -12.89 -47.89
N LYS A 636 -10.67 -12.34 -47.11
CA LYS A 636 -9.25 -12.65 -47.16
C LYS A 636 -8.91 -14.08 -46.69
N ASN A 637 -9.64 -14.61 -45.74
CA ASN A 637 -9.47 -15.99 -45.29
C ASN A 637 -10.08 -17.03 -46.24
N LEU A 638 -11.06 -16.66 -47.09
CA LEU A 638 -11.64 -17.51 -48.13
C LEU A 638 -10.79 -17.57 -49.40
N ASN A 639 -9.92 -16.57 -49.66
CA ASN A 639 -9.01 -16.57 -50.80
C ASN A 639 -7.64 -17.22 -50.50
N ASN A 640 -7.42 -17.67 -49.25
CA ASN A 640 -6.22 -18.39 -48.81
C ASN A 640 -6.49 -19.89 -48.46
N LEU A 641 -7.66 -20.40 -48.82
CA LEU A 641 -8.02 -21.81 -48.87
C LEU A 641 -8.25 -22.21 -50.35
#